data_4ade3de285a33a3cc9aa0b15f39b5efb
#
_entry.id   4ade3de285a33a3cc9aa0b15f39b5efb
#
_cell.length_a   1.000
_cell.length_b   1.000
_cell.length_c   1.000
_cell.angle_alpha   90.00
_cell.angle_beta   90.00
_cell.angle_gamma   90.00
#
_symmetry.space_group_name_H-M   'P 1'
#
loop_
_entity.id
_entity.type
_entity.pdbx_description
1 polymer ?
#
loop_
_entity_poly.entity_id
_entity_poly.type
_entity_poly.pdbx_seq_one_letter_code
_entity_poly.pdbx_strand_id
1 'polypeptide(L)'
;MIDFNHVESTNLPSPKATRDQIRCNLIGRLESVLVAMFAAGKRRGGNFLVGDVLGSPGDSLQIVLEGEKAGLWTDRATGEGGDIFDLIAAHHRLDTQVDFAQVMAIAGDMVGQPLVQPPERKRAKAPLDELGQATAKWDYRDASGDLIAVVYRYDPPGCKKQFRPWDAKRRKMVPPEPRPLYNQPGLINASEVILVEGEKCAQSLIAAGVVATTAMQGANAPVEKTDWSPLAGKSVLIWPDRDKPGWDYAARAAQAILSAGARTCHILYPPEEATEGWDAADAIAEGFDIGNFLAHGPRLQIQDVAQDDEPVASSDESVWGTEDALALAFTRRYHKDWRYVATWGRWLVWDGNRWRTEDTLAATDLIRNVCRHAALKSGNPKLAAKLASAGTVSGVERLARADRRHAASTEEWDAEPWLLNTTAGVTDLRSGRERAHDRSDRMTKVATARPRGDCPTWRKFLGEITGGDEPLQVYLQRVVGYALTGSTQEHAVFFLYGTGANGKSVFLNTLAAILGDYATNAPMDTFMETRNERHPTDLAGLRGARFVSAIETEQGRRWAESKIKNLTGGDKITARFMRQDFFGFFPQFKLFVAGNHKPAIRNIDEAMKRRLHLIPFTITIPPEKRDKNLQQKLLAERDGILAWAVEGCLAWQRLGRLDPPQQVLDATEAYFEGEDALGRWLDERCVLASNAKSLTSDLFADWKQWADAAGEFVGSQKRFSDLLVSRGVEKWRNVIGLRGFRGVGLKASNPAHQPPFIDP
;
A
#
# COMPACT_ATOMS: atom_id res chain seq x y z
N MET A 1 -27.14 -43.92 27.11
CA MET A 1 -27.51 -42.50 26.97
C MET A 1 -27.31 -41.89 28.37
N ILE A 2 -26.13 -41.30 28.63
CA ILE A 2 -25.82 -40.68 29.93
C ILE A 2 -26.29 -39.22 29.81
N ASP A 3 -27.25 -38.91 30.70
CA ASP A 3 -27.87 -37.58 30.80
C ASP A 3 -26.91 -36.64 31.52
N PHE A 4 -26.39 -35.61 30.83
CA PHE A 4 -25.45 -34.61 31.36
C PHE A 4 -26.15 -33.38 31.96
N ASN A 5 -27.45 -33.46 32.32
CA ASN A 5 -28.24 -32.32 32.79
C ASN A 5 -28.10 -31.99 34.31
N HIS A 6 -27.22 -32.63 35.07
CA HIS A 6 -26.94 -32.28 36.45
C HIS A 6 -25.49 -31.82 36.66
N VAL A 7 -25.15 -30.60 36.20
CA VAL A 7 -24.10 -29.82 36.84
C VAL A 7 -24.72 -28.50 37.25
N GLU A 8 -24.87 -28.32 38.54
CA GLU A 8 -25.26 -27.02 39.09
C GLU A 8 -24.34 -25.93 38.56
N SER A 9 -24.95 -24.96 37.90
CA SER A 9 -24.30 -23.75 37.48
C SER A 9 -23.94 -22.92 38.70
N THR A 10 -22.71 -23.02 39.17
CA THR A 10 -22.13 -21.95 39.99
C THR A 10 -22.05 -20.72 39.09
N ASN A 11 -22.94 -19.77 39.36
CA ASN A 11 -22.95 -18.44 38.70
C ASN A 11 -21.64 -17.73 38.98
N LEU A 12 -20.63 -17.98 38.17
CA LEU A 12 -19.48 -17.05 38.04
C LEU A 12 -19.95 -15.88 37.17
N PRO A 13 -19.79 -14.63 37.64
CA PRO A 13 -20.18 -13.47 36.84
C PRO A 13 -19.47 -13.49 35.49
N SER A 14 -20.18 -13.13 34.45
CA SER A 14 -19.59 -13.03 33.12
C SER A 14 -18.45 -11.98 33.14
N PRO A 15 -17.44 -12.06 32.26
CA PRO A 15 -16.37 -11.05 32.17
C PRO A 15 -16.90 -9.61 32.03
N LYS A 16 -18.07 -9.44 31.41
CA LYS A 16 -18.77 -8.16 31.28
C LYS A 16 -19.33 -7.66 32.61
N ALA A 17 -19.93 -8.54 33.39
CA ALA A 17 -20.46 -8.22 34.73
C ALA A 17 -19.33 -7.80 35.67
N THR A 18 -18.18 -8.44 35.60
CA THR A 18 -16.99 -8.08 36.40
C THR A 18 -16.44 -6.70 36.02
N ARG A 19 -16.38 -6.36 34.71
CA ARG A 19 -15.96 -5.05 34.23
C ARG A 19 -16.87 -3.94 34.77
N ASP A 20 -18.16 -4.11 34.61
CA ASP A 20 -19.14 -3.10 35.05
C ASP A 20 -19.10 -2.91 36.60
N GLN A 21 -18.85 -3.95 37.35
CA GLN A 21 -18.74 -3.91 38.81
C GLN A 21 -17.47 -3.15 39.26
N ILE A 22 -16.32 -3.43 38.64
CA ILE A 22 -15.07 -2.70 38.90
C ILE A 22 -15.24 -1.24 38.52
N ARG A 23 -15.85 -0.94 37.34
CA ARG A 23 -16.14 0.43 36.91
C ARG A 23 -17.00 1.17 37.94
N CYS A 24 -18.10 0.59 38.39
CA CYS A 24 -18.97 1.18 39.42
C CYS A 24 -18.19 1.50 40.70
N ASN A 25 -17.32 0.59 41.15
CA ASN A 25 -16.51 0.80 42.34
C ASN A 25 -15.44 1.88 42.17
N LEU A 26 -14.81 1.97 40.99
CA LEU A 26 -13.89 3.04 40.65
C LEU A 26 -14.59 4.40 40.63
N ILE A 27 -15.74 4.50 39.97
CA ILE A 27 -16.52 5.74 39.93
C ILE A 27 -17.04 6.14 41.31
N GLY A 28 -17.49 5.17 42.16
CA GLY A 28 -17.92 5.43 43.53
C GLY A 28 -16.81 5.96 44.44
N ARG A 29 -15.55 5.78 44.10
CA ARG A 29 -14.36 6.28 44.84
C ARG A 29 -13.43 7.11 43.97
N LEU A 30 -13.96 7.73 42.90
CA LEU A 30 -13.19 8.31 41.84
C LEU A 30 -12.16 9.33 42.33
N GLU A 31 -12.55 10.26 43.20
CA GLU A 31 -11.65 11.30 43.71
C GLU A 31 -10.48 10.68 44.52
N SER A 32 -10.75 9.68 45.36
CA SER A 32 -9.69 8.98 46.10
C SER A 32 -8.72 8.22 45.21
N VAL A 33 -9.23 7.59 44.14
CA VAL A 33 -8.43 6.88 43.15
C VAL A 33 -7.54 7.87 42.39
N LEU A 34 -8.09 9.01 41.96
CA LEU A 34 -7.34 10.03 41.21
C LEU A 34 -6.27 10.71 42.09
N VAL A 35 -6.55 10.97 43.34
CA VAL A 35 -5.54 11.51 44.29
C VAL A 35 -4.40 10.51 44.49
N ALA A 36 -4.69 9.21 44.56
CA ALA A 36 -3.67 8.16 44.67
C ALA A 36 -2.83 8.05 43.37
N MET A 37 -3.44 8.22 42.18
CA MET A 37 -2.74 8.18 40.92
C MET A 37 -1.92 9.46 40.65
N PHE A 38 -2.46 10.61 41.01
CA PHE A 38 -1.93 11.92 40.60
C PHE A 38 -1.70 12.84 41.82
N ALA A 39 -0.55 12.70 42.47
CA ALA A 39 -0.21 13.48 43.67
C ALA A 39 -0.23 15.02 43.45
N ALA A 40 0.00 15.50 42.22
CA ALA A 40 -0.02 16.92 41.84
C ALA A 40 -1.40 17.43 41.39
N GLY A 41 -2.38 16.52 41.26
CA GLY A 41 -3.73 16.87 40.82
C GLY A 41 -4.55 17.64 41.85
N LYS A 42 -5.52 18.45 41.38
CA LYS A 42 -6.35 19.30 42.24
C LYS A 42 -7.80 19.24 41.79
N ARG A 43 -8.72 19.20 42.75
CA ARG A 43 -10.15 19.36 42.48
C ARG A 43 -10.48 20.84 42.20
N ARG A 44 -11.21 21.10 41.12
CA ARG A 44 -11.75 22.42 40.82
C ARG A 44 -13.21 22.28 40.33
N GLY A 45 -14.15 22.57 41.21
CA GLY A 45 -15.58 22.35 40.96
C GLY A 45 -15.89 20.85 40.77
N GLY A 46 -16.62 20.49 39.75
CA GLY A 46 -16.97 19.10 39.39
C GLY A 46 -15.86 18.32 38.62
N ASN A 47 -14.63 18.86 38.54
CA ASN A 47 -13.54 18.25 37.79
C ASN A 47 -12.28 18.07 38.65
N PHE A 48 -11.46 17.10 38.29
CA PHE A 48 -10.11 16.92 38.79
C PHE A 48 -9.13 17.32 37.67
N LEU A 49 -8.16 18.16 37.98
CA LEU A 49 -7.21 18.73 37.03
C LEU A 49 -5.78 18.31 37.38
N VAL A 50 -5.02 17.94 36.38
CA VAL A 50 -3.59 17.61 36.45
C VAL A 50 -2.91 17.94 35.11
N GLY A 51 -1.59 18.00 35.05
CA GLY A 51 -0.88 18.44 33.83
C GLY A 51 -0.92 17.44 32.69
N ASP A 52 -0.81 16.15 32.98
CA ASP A 52 -0.81 15.07 31.97
C ASP A 52 -1.16 13.71 32.60
N VAL A 53 -1.23 12.66 31.80
CA VAL A 53 -1.53 11.28 32.23
C VAL A 53 -0.45 10.66 33.12
N LEU A 54 0.72 11.26 33.23
CA LEU A 54 1.80 10.82 34.12
C LEU A 54 1.80 11.56 35.47
N GLY A 55 0.90 12.55 35.63
CA GLY A 55 0.70 13.27 36.89
C GLY A 55 1.56 14.51 37.07
N SER A 56 2.09 15.11 36.01
CA SER A 56 2.84 16.36 36.06
C SER A 56 1.99 17.51 36.62
N PRO A 57 2.57 18.52 37.29
CA PRO A 57 1.84 19.71 37.71
C PRO A 57 1.27 20.49 36.52
N GLY A 58 -0.01 20.84 36.54
CA GLY A 58 -0.68 21.58 35.48
C GLY A 58 -2.20 21.41 35.49
N ASP A 59 -2.90 21.92 34.47
CA ASP A 59 -4.37 21.96 34.37
C ASP A 59 -4.86 21.44 33.02
N SER A 60 -4.00 20.83 32.16
CA SER A 60 -4.39 20.44 30.80
C SER A 60 -5.25 19.18 30.78
N LEU A 61 -5.00 18.21 31.62
CA LEU A 61 -5.79 17.00 31.74
C LEU A 61 -6.93 17.23 32.74
N GLN A 62 -8.16 17.05 32.27
CA GLN A 62 -9.38 17.24 33.01
C GLN A 62 -10.16 15.93 33.11
N ILE A 63 -10.51 15.50 34.34
CA ILE A 63 -11.33 14.31 34.60
C ILE A 63 -12.63 14.77 35.29
N VAL A 64 -13.78 14.31 34.80
CA VAL A 64 -15.10 14.63 35.35
C VAL A 64 -15.36 13.77 36.61
N LEU A 65 -15.65 14.42 37.72
CA LEU A 65 -15.86 13.73 39.02
C LEU A 65 -17.30 13.32 39.29
N GLU A 66 -18.29 14.01 38.73
CA GLU A 66 -19.71 13.87 39.11
C GLU A 66 -20.64 13.79 37.90
N GLY A 67 -21.83 13.18 38.06
CA GLY A 67 -22.87 13.05 37.04
C GLY A 67 -22.68 11.85 36.10
N GLU A 68 -23.48 11.81 35.05
CA GLU A 68 -23.45 10.69 34.05
C GLU A 68 -22.10 10.54 33.33
N LYS A 69 -21.28 11.58 33.31
CA LYS A 69 -19.97 11.62 32.67
C LYS A 69 -18.82 11.39 33.64
N ALA A 70 -19.08 10.99 34.89
CA ALA A 70 -18.03 10.74 35.85
C ALA A 70 -17.04 9.67 35.36
N GLY A 71 -15.73 9.95 35.49
CA GLY A 71 -14.65 9.10 35.00
C GLY A 71 -14.26 9.28 33.56
N LEU A 72 -14.95 10.16 32.80
CA LEU A 72 -14.45 10.57 31.48
C LEU A 72 -13.37 11.66 31.65
N TRP A 73 -12.33 11.54 30.84
CA TRP A 73 -11.22 12.49 30.86
C TRP A 73 -10.87 13.01 29.47
N THR A 74 -10.23 14.16 29.44
CA THR A 74 -9.72 14.79 28.23
C THR A 74 -8.46 15.58 28.56
N ASP A 75 -7.40 15.37 27.81
CA ASP A 75 -6.21 16.22 27.84
C ASP A 75 -6.28 17.29 26.75
N ARG A 76 -6.31 18.55 27.15
CA ARG A 76 -6.41 19.70 26.21
C ARG A 76 -5.11 19.96 25.45
N ALA A 77 -3.98 19.46 25.96
CA ALA A 77 -2.69 19.65 25.32
C ALA A 77 -2.46 18.66 24.17
N THR A 78 -2.90 17.40 24.32
CA THR A 78 -2.73 16.33 23.32
C THR A 78 -3.99 16.08 22.48
N GLY A 79 -5.17 16.47 23.00
CA GLY A 79 -6.47 16.15 22.39
C GLY A 79 -6.94 14.73 22.69
N GLU A 80 -6.22 13.97 23.49
CA GLU A 80 -6.58 12.61 23.89
C GLU A 80 -7.64 12.60 24.98
N GLY A 81 -8.39 11.49 25.08
CA GLY A 81 -9.42 11.32 26.08
C GLY A 81 -10.03 9.93 26.04
N GLY A 82 -10.80 9.59 27.07
CA GLY A 82 -11.41 8.26 27.18
C GLY A 82 -12.20 8.07 28.46
N ASP A 83 -12.42 6.80 28.85
CA ASP A 83 -13.04 6.44 30.12
C ASP A 83 -11.98 6.19 31.21
N ILE A 84 -12.41 5.77 32.40
CA ILE A 84 -11.52 5.53 33.55
C ILE A 84 -10.51 4.40 33.28
N PHE A 85 -10.84 3.40 32.46
CA PHE A 85 -9.92 2.34 32.11
C PHE A 85 -8.86 2.82 31.12
N ASP A 86 -9.23 3.71 30.17
CA ASP A 86 -8.29 4.35 29.27
C ASP A 86 -7.32 5.26 30.03
N LEU A 87 -7.78 5.93 31.09
CA LEU A 87 -6.93 6.74 31.96
C LEU A 87 -5.92 5.88 32.73
N ILE A 88 -6.37 4.77 33.29
CA ILE A 88 -5.49 3.81 34.00
C ILE A 88 -4.46 3.24 33.04
N ALA A 89 -4.87 2.87 31.82
CA ALA A 89 -3.98 2.38 30.79
C ALA A 89 -2.92 3.42 30.41
N ALA A 90 -3.32 4.63 30.09
CA ALA A 90 -2.43 5.74 29.73
C ALA A 90 -1.43 6.06 30.86
N HIS A 91 -1.88 6.07 32.11
CA HIS A 91 -1.01 6.30 33.29
C HIS A 91 0.07 5.23 33.43
N HIS A 92 -0.26 3.96 33.17
CA HIS A 92 0.65 2.82 33.25
C HIS A 92 1.37 2.49 31.92
N ARG A 93 1.19 3.30 30.85
CA ARG A 93 1.77 3.09 29.52
C ARG A 93 1.35 1.75 28.87
N LEU A 94 0.10 1.38 29.08
CA LEU A 94 -0.54 0.18 28.53
C LEU A 94 -1.50 0.57 27.40
N ASP A 95 -1.77 -0.35 26.51
CA ASP A 95 -2.77 -0.20 25.44
C ASP A 95 -4.06 -0.92 25.85
N THR A 96 -5.20 -0.20 25.92
CA THR A 96 -6.50 -0.77 26.29
C THR A 96 -6.99 -1.84 25.32
N GLN A 97 -6.53 -1.88 24.07
CA GLN A 97 -6.92 -2.93 23.12
C GLN A 97 -6.08 -4.20 23.25
N VAL A 98 -4.82 -4.06 23.64
CA VAL A 98 -3.85 -5.17 23.72
C VAL A 98 -3.70 -5.67 25.14
N ASP A 99 -3.61 -4.77 26.14
CA ASP A 99 -3.25 -5.07 27.52
C ASP A 99 -4.46 -5.04 28.48
N PHE A 100 -5.69 -5.14 27.96
CA PHE A 100 -6.92 -4.95 28.74
C PHE A 100 -7.00 -5.82 29.99
N ALA A 101 -6.50 -7.05 29.96
CA ALA A 101 -6.46 -7.93 31.12
C ALA A 101 -5.58 -7.38 32.25
N GLN A 102 -4.46 -6.72 31.90
CA GLN A 102 -3.55 -6.09 32.87
C GLN A 102 -4.16 -4.79 33.41
N VAL A 103 -4.83 -4.02 32.55
CA VAL A 103 -5.57 -2.81 32.98
C VAL A 103 -6.67 -3.18 33.98
N MET A 104 -7.41 -4.27 33.74
CA MET A 104 -8.44 -4.77 34.61
C MET A 104 -7.88 -5.27 35.95
N ALA A 105 -6.71 -5.91 35.99
CA ALA A 105 -6.03 -6.33 37.20
C ALA A 105 -5.65 -5.11 38.06
N ILE A 106 -5.01 -4.10 37.46
CA ILE A 106 -4.64 -2.84 38.12
C ILE A 106 -5.90 -2.13 38.68
N ALA A 107 -6.95 -2.03 37.87
CA ALA A 107 -8.21 -1.43 38.23
C ALA A 107 -8.89 -2.16 39.39
N GLY A 108 -8.84 -3.50 39.42
CA GLY A 108 -9.33 -4.35 40.52
C GLY A 108 -8.57 -4.13 41.81
N ASP A 109 -7.24 -4.05 41.75
CA ASP A 109 -6.38 -3.77 42.88
C ASP A 109 -6.66 -2.40 43.50
N MET A 110 -6.88 -1.38 42.68
CA MET A 110 -7.20 -0.01 43.11
C MET A 110 -8.50 0.10 43.90
N VAL A 111 -9.45 -0.81 43.67
CA VAL A 111 -10.72 -0.84 44.42
C VAL A 111 -10.76 -1.93 45.49
N GLY A 112 -9.64 -2.62 45.74
CA GLY A 112 -9.55 -3.70 46.75
C GLY A 112 -10.31 -4.96 46.36
N GLN A 113 -10.53 -5.17 45.08
CA GLN A 113 -11.12 -6.37 44.51
C GLN A 113 -10.12 -7.00 43.50
N PRO A 114 -9.04 -7.63 44.01
CA PRO A 114 -8.10 -8.30 43.11
C PRO A 114 -8.85 -9.34 42.29
N LEU A 115 -8.64 -9.35 40.99
CA LEU A 115 -9.15 -10.40 40.13
C LEU A 115 -8.58 -11.72 40.64
N VAL A 116 -9.42 -12.54 41.28
CA VAL A 116 -9.05 -13.89 41.66
C VAL A 116 -8.67 -14.60 40.37
N GLN A 117 -7.38 -14.98 40.23
CA GLN A 117 -6.99 -15.90 39.16
C GLN A 117 -7.96 -17.07 39.20
N PRO A 118 -8.53 -17.53 38.08
CA PRO A 118 -9.44 -18.65 38.06
C PRO A 118 -8.74 -19.78 38.82
N PRO A 119 -9.38 -20.43 39.81
CA PRO A 119 -8.76 -21.54 40.48
C PRO A 119 -8.30 -22.54 39.44
N GLU A 120 -7.06 -23.05 39.59
CA GLU A 120 -6.59 -24.14 38.74
C GLU A 120 -7.71 -25.14 38.61
N ARG A 121 -8.31 -25.23 37.42
CA ARG A 121 -9.43 -26.14 37.19
C ARG A 121 -8.96 -27.53 37.58
N LYS A 122 -9.53 -28.10 38.65
CA LYS A 122 -9.37 -29.51 38.96
C LYS A 122 -9.55 -30.26 37.64
N ARG A 123 -8.50 -30.94 37.15
CA ARG A 123 -8.53 -31.72 35.92
C ARG A 123 -9.83 -32.48 35.84
N ALA A 124 -10.69 -32.15 34.90
CA ALA A 124 -11.91 -32.91 34.63
C ALA A 124 -11.49 -34.37 34.43
N LYS A 125 -12.06 -35.29 35.15
CA LYS A 125 -11.83 -36.73 34.95
C LYS A 125 -12.21 -37.01 33.49
N ALA A 126 -11.32 -37.72 32.77
CA ALA A 126 -11.62 -38.13 31.39
C ALA A 126 -12.97 -38.87 31.37
N PRO A 127 -13.81 -38.66 30.34
CA PRO A 127 -15.08 -39.36 30.26
C PRO A 127 -14.83 -40.87 30.24
N LEU A 128 -15.56 -41.60 31.08
CA LEU A 128 -15.64 -43.06 31.03
C LEU A 128 -16.62 -43.42 29.90
N ASP A 129 -16.10 -44.01 28.83
CA ASP A 129 -16.91 -44.63 27.79
C ASP A 129 -16.69 -46.16 27.82
N GLU A 130 -17.26 -46.91 26.88
CA GLU A 130 -17.10 -48.37 26.75
C GLU A 130 -15.62 -48.80 26.54
N LEU A 131 -14.74 -47.85 26.20
CA LEU A 131 -13.30 -48.06 26.00
C LEU A 131 -12.48 -47.86 27.29
N GLY A 132 -13.12 -47.56 28.43
CA GLY A 132 -12.43 -47.34 29.69
C GLY A 132 -11.91 -45.91 29.88
N GLN A 133 -10.85 -45.74 30.67
CA GLN A 133 -10.23 -44.45 30.92
C GLN A 133 -9.30 -44.05 29.77
N ALA A 134 -9.39 -42.81 29.27
CA ALA A 134 -8.49 -42.31 28.25
C ALA A 134 -7.02 -42.30 28.72
N THR A 135 -6.13 -42.79 27.88
CA THR A 135 -4.69 -42.90 28.17
C THR A 135 -3.93 -41.59 27.89
N ALA A 136 -4.45 -40.76 26.99
CA ALA A 136 -3.95 -39.40 26.72
C ALA A 136 -5.07 -38.47 26.26
N LYS A 137 -4.84 -37.17 26.40
CA LYS A 137 -5.73 -36.14 25.86
C LYS A 137 -4.96 -34.92 25.37
N TRP A 138 -5.50 -34.26 24.33
CA TRP A 138 -4.96 -33.01 23.78
C TRP A 138 -6.06 -31.97 23.65
N ASP A 139 -5.82 -30.80 24.24
CA ASP A 139 -6.72 -29.67 24.21
C ASP A 139 -6.43 -28.81 22.92
N TYR A 140 -7.42 -28.63 22.09
CA TYR A 140 -7.39 -27.73 20.96
C TYR A 140 -7.95 -26.37 21.36
N ARG A 141 -7.16 -25.32 21.24
CA ARG A 141 -7.52 -23.95 21.61
C ARG A 141 -7.44 -23.05 20.39
N ASP A 142 -8.32 -22.03 20.33
CA ASP A 142 -8.23 -21.00 19.30
C ASP A 142 -7.08 -20.01 19.59
N ALA A 143 -6.93 -19.02 18.70
CA ALA A 143 -5.90 -18.00 18.83
C ALA A 143 -6.03 -17.17 20.11
N SER A 144 -7.24 -17.04 20.69
CA SER A 144 -7.50 -16.34 21.97
C SER A 144 -7.24 -17.22 23.20
N GLY A 145 -6.91 -18.51 23.00
CA GLY A 145 -6.68 -19.49 24.05
C GLY A 145 -7.93 -20.21 24.55
N ASP A 146 -9.10 -19.96 23.96
CA ASP A 146 -10.35 -20.62 24.33
C ASP A 146 -10.40 -22.06 23.81
N LEU A 147 -10.97 -22.97 24.61
CA LEU A 147 -11.05 -24.39 24.30
C LEU A 147 -12.09 -24.65 23.21
N ILE A 148 -11.64 -25.15 22.05
CA ILE A 148 -12.49 -25.50 20.90
C ILE A 148 -12.86 -26.97 20.93
N ALA A 149 -11.88 -27.85 21.18
CA ALA A 149 -12.07 -29.30 21.17
C ALA A 149 -11.06 -30.01 22.07
N VAL A 150 -11.33 -31.27 22.40
CA VAL A 150 -10.39 -32.17 23.06
C VAL A 150 -10.32 -33.47 22.28
N VAL A 151 -9.14 -33.98 21.99
CA VAL A 151 -8.95 -35.32 21.44
C VAL A 151 -8.52 -36.25 22.55
N TYR A 152 -9.28 -37.30 22.77
CA TYR A 152 -8.98 -38.35 23.73
C TYR A 152 -8.43 -39.58 23.03
N ARG A 153 -7.36 -40.17 23.58
CA ARG A 153 -6.77 -41.41 23.10
C ARG A 153 -7.10 -42.54 24.08
N TYR A 154 -7.43 -43.69 23.53
CA TYR A 154 -7.70 -44.94 24.25
C TYR A 154 -6.81 -46.02 23.65
N ASP A 155 -6.15 -46.80 24.51
CA ASP A 155 -5.32 -47.93 24.16
C ASP A 155 -5.90 -49.24 24.79
N PRO A 156 -7.05 -49.75 24.30
CA PRO A 156 -7.70 -50.92 24.91
C PRO A 156 -6.86 -52.19 24.65
N PRO A 157 -6.72 -53.07 25.64
CA PRO A 157 -5.92 -54.30 25.52
C PRO A 157 -6.37 -55.16 24.34
N GLY A 158 -5.45 -55.55 23.47
CA GLY A 158 -5.72 -56.41 22.31
C GLY A 158 -6.43 -55.72 21.12
N CYS A 159 -6.66 -54.44 21.16
CA CYS A 159 -7.30 -53.65 20.11
C CYS A 159 -6.38 -52.55 19.61
N LYS A 160 -6.64 -52.03 18.40
CA LYS A 160 -5.92 -50.87 17.88
C LYS A 160 -6.26 -49.60 18.68
N LYS A 161 -5.27 -48.71 18.83
CA LYS A 161 -5.45 -47.36 19.44
C LYS A 161 -6.64 -46.65 18.81
N GLN A 162 -7.49 -45.99 19.65
CA GLN A 162 -8.66 -45.23 19.18
C GLN A 162 -8.58 -43.80 19.63
N PHE A 163 -9.00 -42.88 18.76
CA PHE A 163 -9.07 -41.45 19.03
C PHE A 163 -10.52 -40.98 19.00
N ARG A 164 -10.94 -40.23 20.03
CA ARG A 164 -12.30 -39.72 20.17
C ARG A 164 -12.25 -38.20 20.34
N PRO A 165 -12.56 -37.43 19.29
CA PRO A 165 -12.68 -35.96 19.37
C PRO A 165 -13.96 -35.55 20.08
N TRP A 166 -13.86 -34.56 20.95
CA TRP A 166 -14.98 -33.95 21.67
C TRP A 166 -15.05 -32.48 21.32
N ASP A 167 -16.20 -32.02 20.79
CA ASP A 167 -16.48 -30.63 20.45
C ASP A 167 -16.89 -29.88 21.72
N ALA A 168 -16.10 -28.90 22.15
CA ALA A 168 -16.33 -28.14 23.36
C ALA A 168 -17.57 -27.23 23.27
N LYS A 169 -17.89 -26.72 22.09
CA LYS A 169 -19.03 -25.83 21.85
C LYS A 169 -20.33 -26.62 21.82
N ARG A 170 -20.36 -27.74 21.09
CA ARG A 170 -21.54 -28.60 20.97
C ARG A 170 -21.70 -29.58 22.16
N ARG A 171 -20.64 -29.75 22.97
CA ARG A 171 -20.54 -30.71 24.06
C ARG A 171 -20.88 -32.15 23.64
N LYS A 172 -20.35 -32.59 22.49
CA LYS A 172 -20.58 -33.92 21.93
C LYS A 172 -19.25 -34.57 21.49
N MET A 173 -19.21 -35.90 21.55
CA MET A 173 -18.08 -36.71 21.09
C MET A 173 -18.08 -36.81 19.53
N VAL A 174 -17.90 -35.66 18.90
CA VAL A 174 -17.77 -35.51 17.44
C VAL A 174 -16.69 -34.46 17.16
N PRO A 175 -15.98 -34.51 16.02
CA PRO A 175 -15.07 -33.44 15.65
C PRO A 175 -15.86 -32.15 15.34
N PRO A 176 -15.35 -30.95 15.71
CA PRO A 176 -15.92 -29.70 15.26
C PRO A 176 -15.77 -29.55 13.74
N GLU A 177 -16.62 -28.74 13.12
CA GLU A 177 -16.52 -28.35 11.70
C GLU A 177 -16.57 -26.82 11.60
N PRO A 178 -15.57 -26.19 10.95
CA PRO A 178 -14.35 -26.80 10.42
C PRO A 178 -13.45 -27.35 11.53
N ARG A 179 -12.56 -28.32 11.21
CA ARG A 179 -11.64 -28.91 12.18
C ARG A 179 -10.48 -27.98 12.47
N PRO A 180 -10.22 -27.60 13.72
CA PRO A 180 -9.14 -26.70 14.06
C PRO A 180 -7.78 -27.38 13.96
N LEU A 181 -6.73 -26.58 13.71
CA LEU A 181 -5.35 -26.99 13.93
C LEU A 181 -5.03 -27.02 15.44
N TYR A 182 -4.11 -27.89 15.81
CA TYR A 182 -3.57 -27.98 17.17
C TYR A 182 -2.65 -26.78 17.45
N ASN A 183 -2.56 -26.32 18.71
CA ASN A 183 -1.65 -25.27 19.18
C ASN A 183 -1.80 -23.92 18.45
N GLN A 184 -3.00 -23.48 18.08
CA GLN A 184 -3.20 -22.17 17.42
C GLN A 184 -2.60 -20.99 18.20
N PRO A 185 -2.65 -20.91 19.55
CA PRO A 185 -1.99 -19.81 20.28
C PRO A 185 -0.49 -19.70 19.99
N GLY A 186 0.21 -20.83 19.84
CA GLY A 186 1.63 -20.85 19.51
C GLY A 186 1.93 -20.45 18.06
N LEU A 187 0.92 -20.42 17.19
CA LEU A 187 1.09 -20.05 15.79
C LEU A 187 1.01 -18.53 15.55
N ILE A 188 0.44 -17.73 16.44
CA ILE A 188 0.09 -16.33 16.21
C ILE A 188 1.29 -15.51 15.67
N ASN A 189 2.39 -15.52 16.40
CA ASN A 189 3.59 -14.73 16.09
C ASN A 189 4.66 -15.50 15.32
N ALA A 190 4.38 -16.75 14.93
CA ALA A 190 5.35 -17.57 14.21
C ALA A 190 5.43 -17.21 12.74
N SER A 191 6.64 -17.00 12.23
CA SER A 191 6.91 -16.87 10.79
C SER A 191 7.10 -18.23 10.10
N GLU A 192 7.53 -19.25 10.87
CA GLU A 192 7.75 -20.61 10.43
C GLU A 192 7.03 -21.60 11.34
N VAL A 193 6.40 -22.61 10.74
CA VAL A 193 5.60 -23.61 11.44
C VAL A 193 5.90 -24.98 10.90
N ILE A 194 6.09 -25.98 11.80
CA ILE A 194 6.26 -27.39 11.43
C ILE A 194 4.89 -28.08 11.52
N LEU A 195 4.43 -28.66 10.43
CA LEU A 195 3.25 -29.53 10.43
C LEU A 195 3.70 -30.99 10.50
N VAL A 196 3.14 -31.74 11.45
CA VAL A 196 3.42 -33.16 11.65
C VAL A 196 2.15 -33.99 11.71
N GLU A 197 2.28 -35.31 11.64
CA GLU A 197 1.18 -36.23 11.84
C GLU A 197 0.95 -36.51 13.33
N GLY A 198 -0.22 -36.10 13.82
CA GLY A 198 -0.67 -36.42 15.15
C GLY A 198 -0.14 -35.53 16.27
N GLU A 199 -0.96 -35.46 17.32
CA GLU A 199 -0.79 -34.56 18.45
C GLU A 199 0.45 -34.89 19.28
N LYS A 200 0.84 -36.18 19.37
CA LYS A 200 2.05 -36.62 20.10
C LYS A 200 3.30 -36.01 19.49
N CYS A 201 3.45 -36.10 18.16
CA CYS A 201 4.60 -35.54 17.43
C CYS A 201 4.65 -34.02 17.55
N ALA A 202 3.52 -33.33 17.39
CA ALA A 202 3.43 -31.88 17.59
C ALA A 202 3.83 -31.46 19.02
N GLN A 203 3.34 -32.17 20.02
CA GLN A 203 3.66 -31.90 21.42
C GLN A 203 5.14 -32.13 21.74
N SER A 204 5.75 -33.19 21.18
CA SER A 204 7.18 -33.46 21.34
C SER A 204 8.05 -32.36 20.76
N LEU A 205 7.73 -31.84 19.57
CA LEU A 205 8.43 -30.72 18.95
C LEU A 205 8.23 -29.41 19.74
N ILE A 206 7.02 -29.15 20.23
CA ILE A 206 6.73 -27.99 21.06
C ILE A 206 7.55 -28.04 22.38
N ALA A 207 7.66 -29.21 23.00
CA ALA A 207 8.50 -29.42 24.18
C ALA A 207 10.00 -29.20 23.90
N ALA A 208 10.43 -29.45 22.67
CA ALA A 208 11.79 -29.16 22.17
C ALA A 208 11.99 -27.69 21.73
N GLY A 209 11.01 -26.81 21.92
CA GLY A 209 11.09 -25.39 21.58
C GLY A 209 10.78 -25.06 20.12
N VAL A 210 10.23 -25.99 19.34
CA VAL A 210 9.87 -25.81 17.93
C VAL A 210 8.38 -25.47 17.82
N VAL A 211 8.04 -24.48 16.99
CA VAL A 211 6.64 -24.15 16.71
C VAL A 211 6.04 -25.21 15.79
N ALA A 212 5.19 -26.06 16.37
CA ALA A 212 4.60 -27.17 15.62
C ALA A 212 3.07 -27.21 15.80
N THR A 213 2.42 -27.82 14.78
CA THR A 213 0.99 -28.08 14.73
C THR A 213 0.69 -29.40 14.05
N THR A 214 -0.55 -29.83 14.17
CA THR A 214 -1.10 -30.99 13.44
C THR A 214 -2.58 -30.76 13.14
N ALA A 215 -3.08 -31.42 12.08
CA ALA A 215 -4.50 -31.52 11.82
C ALA A 215 -5.14 -32.61 12.70
N MET A 216 -6.40 -32.40 13.10
CA MET A 216 -7.13 -33.37 13.91
C MET A 216 -7.29 -34.69 13.14
N GLN A 217 -6.84 -35.82 13.71
CA GLN A 217 -6.83 -37.19 13.19
C GLN A 217 -5.62 -37.57 12.33
N GLY A 218 -4.54 -36.81 12.29
CA GLY A 218 -3.28 -37.17 11.64
C GLY A 218 -3.43 -37.49 10.14
N ALA A 219 -2.75 -38.52 9.63
CA ALA A 219 -2.79 -38.93 8.22
C ALA A 219 -4.21 -39.21 7.66
N ASN A 220 -5.16 -39.52 8.52
CA ASN A 220 -6.56 -39.70 8.16
C ASN A 220 -7.40 -38.41 8.26
N ALA A 221 -6.76 -37.26 8.47
CA ALA A 221 -7.45 -35.99 8.51
C ALA A 221 -8.07 -35.68 7.15
N PRO A 222 -9.36 -35.35 7.08
CA PRO A 222 -9.97 -34.84 5.87
C PRO A 222 -9.48 -33.41 5.65
N VAL A 223 -8.55 -33.27 4.71
CA VAL A 223 -7.85 -32.01 4.41
C VAL A 223 -8.84 -30.90 4.07
N GLU A 224 -9.92 -31.26 3.36
CA GLU A 224 -11.00 -30.33 2.94
C GLU A 224 -11.89 -29.85 4.11
N LYS A 225 -11.86 -30.52 5.26
CA LYS A 225 -12.62 -30.13 6.46
C LYS A 225 -11.78 -29.43 7.53
N THR A 226 -10.49 -29.31 7.29
CA THR A 226 -9.54 -28.68 8.22
C THR A 226 -9.44 -27.20 7.92
N ASP A 227 -9.48 -26.37 8.98
CA ASP A 227 -9.25 -24.94 8.86
C ASP A 227 -7.72 -24.66 8.82
N TRP A 228 -7.23 -24.38 7.62
CA TRP A 228 -5.83 -24.06 7.38
C TRP A 228 -5.52 -22.56 7.51
N SER A 229 -6.52 -21.70 7.74
CA SER A 229 -6.35 -20.25 7.80
C SER A 229 -5.32 -19.76 8.82
N PRO A 230 -5.06 -20.45 9.98
CA PRO A 230 -4.01 -20.03 10.89
C PRO A 230 -2.58 -20.10 10.32
N LEU A 231 -2.39 -20.75 9.16
CA LEU A 231 -1.11 -20.86 8.46
C LEU A 231 -0.93 -19.81 7.36
N ALA A 232 -1.92 -18.96 7.11
CA ALA A 232 -1.83 -17.91 6.12
C ALA A 232 -0.64 -16.96 6.40
N GLY A 233 0.12 -16.60 5.36
CA GLY A 233 1.30 -15.74 5.44
C GLY A 233 2.55 -16.39 6.06
N LYS A 234 2.49 -17.65 6.52
CA LYS A 234 3.59 -18.34 7.19
C LYS A 234 4.37 -19.24 6.21
N SER A 235 5.61 -19.54 6.55
CA SER A 235 6.40 -20.60 5.92
C SER A 235 6.11 -21.92 6.64
N VAL A 236 5.61 -22.92 5.91
CA VAL A 236 5.25 -24.20 6.50
C VAL A 236 6.21 -25.27 6.02
N LEU A 237 6.71 -26.08 6.96
CA LEU A 237 7.53 -27.24 6.70
C LEU A 237 6.78 -28.47 7.22
N ILE A 238 6.42 -29.38 6.30
CA ILE A 238 5.72 -30.61 6.65
C ILE A 238 6.76 -31.71 6.90
N TRP A 239 6.68 -32.33 8.07
CA TRP A 239 7.46 -33.50 8.42
C TRP A 239 6.53 -34.71 8.46
N PRO A 240 6.43 -35.50 7.37
CA PRO A 240 5.60 -36.70 7.32
C PRO A 240 6.20 -37.87 8.09
N ASP A 241 5.35 -38.78 8.56
CA ASP A 241 5.81 -40.09 8.98
C ASP A 241 6.45 -40.81 7.77
N ARG A 242 7.46 -41.68 8.04
CA ARG A 242 8.18 -42.37 6.97
C ARG A 242 7.40 -43.60 6.48
N ASP A 243 6.21 -43.33 5.96
CA ASP A 243 5.37 -44.32 5.31
C ASP A 243 4.57 -43.77 4.13
N LYS A 244 3.93 -44.64 3.35
CA LYS A 244 3.15 -44.16 2.20
C LYS A 244 1.93 -43.29 2.58
N PRO A 245 1.13 -43.63 3.61
CA PRO A 245 0.04 -42.80 4.07
C PRO A 245 0.48 -41.38 4.49
N GLY A 246 1.63 -41.24 5.18
CA GLY A 246 2.23 -39.98 5.59
C GLY A 246 2.59 -39.12 4.40
N TRP A 247 3.21 -39.67 3.38
CA TRP A 247 3.53 -38.97 2.14
C TRP A 247 2.28 -38.49 1.38
N ASP A 248 1.29 -39.39 1.23
CA ASP A 248 0.04 -39.08 0.55
C ASP A 248 -0.74 -37.97 1.30
N TYR A 249 -0.68 -37.97 2.63
CA TYR A 249 -1.23 -36.90 3.46
C TYR A 249 -0.46 -35.59 3.30
N ALA A 250 0.87 -35.63 3.39
CA ALA A 250 1.72 -34.44 3.29
C ALA A 250 1.51 -33.70 1.97
N ALA A 251 1.41 -34.43 0.86
CA ALA A 251 1.17 -33.85 -0.45
C ALA A 251 -0.20 -33.13 -0.54
N ARG A 252 -1.27 -33.75 -0.01
CA ARG A 252 -2.61 -33.14 0.02
C ARG A 252 -2.69 -31.95 0.98
N ALA A 253 -2.07 -32.08 2.16
CA ALA A 253 -2.02 -31.00 3.15
C ALA A 253 -1.25 -29.79 2.62
N ALA A 254 -0.11 -29.99 1.95
CA ALA A 254 0.70 -28.93 1.36
C ALA A 254 -0.10 -28.09 0.36
N GLN A 255 -0.90 -28.73 -0.47
CA GLN A 255 -1.77 -28.08 -1.43
C GLN A 255 -2.83 -27.20 -0.75
N ALA A 256 -3.50 -27.75 0.29
CA ALA A 256 -4.52 -27.01 1.02
C ALA A 256 -3.93 -25.83 1.81
N ILE A 257 -2.72 -25.99 2.37
CA ILE A 257 -1.99 -24.96 3.11
C ILE A 257 -1.62 -23.80 2.19
N LEU A 258 -1.11 -24.08 0.99
CA LEU A 258 -0.82 -23.05 0.00
C LEU A 258 -2.10 -22.33 -0.46
N SER A 259 -3.16 -23.10 -0.74
CA SER A 259 -4.47 -22.52 -1.10
C SER A 259 -5.07 -21.65 0.01
N ALA A 260 -4.74 -21.91 1.27
CA ALA A 260 -5.13 -21.07 2.41
C ALA A 260 -4.25 -19.82 2.59
N GLY A 261 -3.27 -19.60 1.70
CA GLY A 261 -2.44 -18.37 1.68
C GLY A 261 -1.13 -18.46 2.46
N ALA A 262 -0.60 -19.66 2.73
CA ALA A 262 0.74 -19.80 3.28
C ALA A 262 1.79 -19.25 2.30
N ARG A 263 2.86 -18.65 2.82
CA ARG A 263 3.92 -18.04 2.00
C ARG A 263 4.73 -19.05 1.23
N THR A 264 5.12 -20.15 1.88
CA THR A 264 5.83 -21.28 1.29
C THR A 264 5.40 -22.57 1.98
N CYS A 265 5.45 -23.68 1.26
CA CYS A 265 5.25 -25.00 1.84
C CYS A 265 6.28 -25.99 1.29
N HIS A 266 6.97 -26.67 2.19
CA HIS A 266 7.97 -27.69 1.85
C HIS A 266 7.64 -28.99 2.59
N ILE A 267 7.99 -30.12 1.99
CA ILE A 267 7.89 -31.45 2.62
C ILE A 267 9.30 -31.95 2.86
N LEU A 268 9.65 -32.29 4.11
CA LEU A 268 10.92 -32.90 4.47
C LEU A 268 10.97 -34.35 3.99
N TYR A 269 12.15 -34.75 3.53
CA TYR A 269 12.46 -36.20 3.30
C TYR A 269 13.05 -36.77 4.59
N PRO A 270 12.35 -37.69 5.31
CA PRO A 270 12.96 -38.43 6.40
C PRO A 270 14.26 -39.12 5.97
N PRO A 271 15.24 -39.30 6.87
CA PRO A 271 16.49 -39.98 6.57
C PRO A 271 16.26 -41.38 5.96
N GLU A 272 17.10 -41.76 4.96
CA GLU A 272 16.94 -43.06 4.30
C GLU A 272 17.18 -44.24 5.25
N GLU A 273 17.98 -44.04 6.30
CA GLU A 273 18.30 -45.05 7.30
C GLU A 273 17.21 -45.20 8.38
N ALA A 274 16.26 -44.28 8.48
CA ALA A 274 15.19 -44.34 9.48
C ALA A 274 14.25 -45.55 9.19
N THR A 275 13.62 -46.08 10.22
CA THR A 275 12.67 -47.21 10.09
C THR A 275 11.36 -46.79 9.43
N GLU A 276 10.59 -47.73 8.89
CA GLU A 276 9.24 -47.48 8.40
C GLU A 276 8.34 -46.96 9.53
N GLY A 277 7.60 -45.87 9.30
CA GLY A 277 6.76 -45.23 10.30
C GLY A 277 7.51 -44.34 11.28
N TRP A 278 8.82 -44.09 11.07
CA TRP A 278 9.58 -43.14 11.89
C TRP A 278 9.01 -41.73 11.83
N ASP A 279 8.78 -41.14 12.99
CA ASP A 279 8.11 -39.86 13.15
C ASP A 279 8.96 -38.81 13.94
N ALA A 280 8.47 -37.59 14.09
CA ALA A 280 9.18 -36.53 14.81
C ALA A 280 9.34 -36.84 16.30
N ALA A 281 8.46 -37.62 16.91
CA ALA A 281 8.58 -38.02 18.32
C ALA A 281 9.63 -39.07 18.50
N ASP A 282 9.78 -39.99 17.55
CA ASP A 282 10.84 -41.02 17.52
C ASP A 282 12.21 -40.32 17.35
N ALA A 283 12.33 -39.37 16.44
CA ALA A 283 13.54 -38.58 16.25
C ALA A 283 14.02 -37.90 17.56
N ILE A 284 13.09 -37.31 18.30
CA ILE A 284 13.41 -36.68 19.59
C ILE A 284 13.82 -37.72 20.65
N ALA A 285 13.12 -38.86 20.70
CA ALA A 285 13.44 -39.95 21.63
C ALA A 285 14.81 -40.58 21.38
N GLU A 286 15.25 -40.63 20.14
CA GLU A 286 16.55 -41.18 19.70
C GLU A 286 17.69 -40.15 19.85
N GLY A 287 17.40 -38.89 20.20
CA GLY A 287 18.40 -37.81 20.30
C GLY A 287 18.90 -37.29 18.95
N PHE A 288 18.08 -37.45 17.88
CA PHE A 288 18.41 -36.95 16.55
C PHE A 288 18.54 -35.43 16.54
N ASP A 289 19.46 -34.89 15.77
CA ASP A 289 19.66 -33.44 15.64
C ASP A 289 18.54 -32.80 14.80
N ILE A 290 17.40 -32.57 15.47
CA ILE A 290 16.22 -31.95 14.85
C ILE A 290 16.49 -30.52 14.38
N GLY A 291 17.36 -29.76 15.06
CA GLY A 291 17.70 -28.39 14.69
C GLY A 291 18.37 -28.32 13.32
N ASN A 292 19.40 -29.13 13.13
CA ASN A 292 20.11 -29.24 11.85
C ASN A 292 19.21 -29.82 10.76
N PHE A 293 18.37 -30.81 11.08
CA PHE A 293 17.46 -31.41 10.11
C PHE A 293 16.39 -30.41 9.63
N LEU A 294 15.78 -29.64 10.53
CA LEU A 294 14.82 -28.63 10.17
C LEU A 294 15.45 -27.47 9.35
N ALA A 295 16.71 -27.16 9.61
CA ALA A 295 17.42 -26.09 8.89
C ALA A 295 17.92 -26.53 7.50
N HIS A 296 18.49 -27.73 7.38
CA HIS A 296 19.27 -28.17 6.21
C HIS A 296 18.81 -29.49 5.60
N GLY A 297 17.85 -30.21 6.21
CA GLY A 297 17.35 -31.47 5.72
C GLY A 297 16.82 -31.40 4.28
N PRO A 298 16.96 -32.49 3.49
CA PRO A 298 16.47 -32.54 2.12
C PRO A 298 14.94 -32.29 2.12
N ARG A 299 14.47 -31.45 1.22
CA ARG A 299 13.07 -31.06 1.18
C ARG A 299 12.55 -30.89 -0.24
N LEU A 300 11.30 -31.27 -0.44
CA LEU A 300 10.55 -30.98 -1.66
C LEU A 300 9.82 -29.66 -1.51
N GLN A 301 10.11 -28.68 -2.36
CA GLN A 301 9.32 -27.45 -2.44
C GLN A 301 8.03 -27.77 -3.20
N ILE A 302 6.91 -27.66 -2.52
CA ILE A 302 5.61 -27.69 -3.17
C ILE A 302 5.35 -26.28 -3.68
N GLN A 303 5.33 -26.13 -5.00
CA GLN A 303 4.86 -24.89 -5.61
C GLN A 303 3.35 -24.85 -5.49
N ASP A 304 2.81 -23.63 -5.29
CA ASP A 304 1.36 -23.43 -5.35
C ASP A 304 0.88 -23.84 -6.75
N VAL A 305 0.35 -25.03 -6.83
CA VAL A 305 -0.52 -25.43 -7.92
C VAL A 305 -1.84 -24.80 -7.51
N ALA A 306 -2.04 -23.54 -7.92
CA ALA A 306 -3.37 -22.95 -7.93
C ALA A 306 -4.30 -24.03 -8.44
N GLN A 307 -5.31 -24.38 -7.67
CA GLN A 307 -6.24 -25.48 -7.92
C GLN A 307 -6.33 -25.76 -9.43
N ASP A 308 -5.48 -26.66 -9.92
CA ASP A 308 -5.87 -27.44 -11.05
C ASP A 308 -7.07 -28.21 -10.50
N ASP A 309 -8.27 -27.63 -10.67
CA ASP A 309 -9.44 -28.45 -10.86
C ASP A 309 -9.02 -29.38 -11.99
N GLU A 310 -8.48 -30.55 -11.62
CA GLU A 310 -8.56 -31.66 -12.53
C GLU A 310 -10.04 -31.77 -12.85
N PRO A 311 -10.44 -31.40 -14.05
CA PRO A 311 -11.67 -31.96 -14.52
C PRO A 311 -11.39 -33.45 -14.39
N VAL A 312 -12.21 -34.13 -13.59
CA VAL A 312 -12.34 -35.56 -13.54
C VAL A 312 -11.81 -36.07 -14.85
N ALA A 313 -10.71 -36.88 -14.80
CA ALA A 313 -10.26 -37.60 -15.95
C ALA A 313 -11.50 -38.37 -16.42
N SER A 314 -12.29 -37.73 -17.26
CA SER A 314 -13.20 -38.44 -18.10
C SER A 314 -12.26 -39.27 -18.97
N SER A 315 -12.27 -40.55 -18.70
CA SER A 315 -11.66 -41.59 -19.51
C SER A 315 -12.29 -41.62 -20.92
N ASP A 316 -12.73 -40.48 -21.40
CA ASP A 316 -13.33 -40.32 -22.69
C ASP A 316 -12.24 -39.86 -23.66
N GLU A 317 -11.57 -40.88 -24.26
CA GLU A 317 -10.62 -40.69 -25.38
C GLU A 317 -11.24 -39.86 -26.53
N SER A 318 -12.56 -39.64 -26.52
CA SER A 318 -13.29 -38.92 -27.55
C SER A 318 -13.06 -37.39 -27.57
N VAL A 319 -12.55 -36.81 -26.46
CA VAL A 319 -12.32 -35.34 -26.33
C VAL A 319 -10.89 -34.97 -26.72
N TRP A 320 -9.98 -35.92 -26.75
CA TRP A 320 -8.59 -35.70 -27.14
C TRP A 320 -8.49 -35.15 -28.57
N GLY A 321 -7.79 -34.05 -28.75
CA GLY A 321 -7.64 -33.45 -30.10
C GLY A 321 -8.69 -32.39 -30.45
N THR A 322 -9.58 -32.04 -29.54
CA THR A 322 -10.45 -30.83 -29.71
C THR A 322 -9.65 -29.55 -29.44
N GLU A 323 -10.12 -28.42 -30.01
CA GLU A 323 -9.52 -27.09 -29.78
C GLU A 323 -9.49 -26.75 -28.30
N ASP A 324 -10.52 -27.13 -27.55
CA ASP A 324 -10.61 -26.89 -26.11
C ASP A 324 -9.57 -27.71 -25.31
N ALA A 325 -9.44 -28.99 -25.59
CA ALA A 325 -8.42 -29.84 -24.96
C ALA A 325 -6.98 -29.34 -25.24
N LEU A 326 -6.74 -28.81 -26.43
CA LEU A 326 -5.45 -28.20 -26.81
C LEU A 326 -5.21 -26.88 -26.13
N ALA A 327 -6.26 -26.06 -25.95
CA ALA A 327 -6.19 -24.81 -25.18
C ALA A 327 -5.88 -25.06 -23.70
N LEU A 328 -6.54 -26.06 -23.11
CA LEU A 328 -6.24 -26.51 -21.75
C LEU A 328 -4.81 -27.05 -21.62
N ALA A 329 -4.32 -27.81 -22.60
CA ALA A 329 -2.94 -28.29 -22.62
C ALA A 329 -1.91 -27.14 -22.70
N PHE A 330 -2.17 -26.11 -23.51
CA PHE A 330 -1.39 -24.89 -23.54
C PHE A 330 -1.43 -24.17 -22.19
N THR A 331 -2.62 -23.98 -21.63
CA THR A 331 -2.80 -23.31 -20.34
C THR A 331 -2.07 -24.02 -19.21
N ARG A 332 -2.21 -25.34 -19.06
CA ARG A 332 -1.49 -26.14 -18.05
C ARG A 332 0.02 -25.91 -18.09
N ARG A 333 0.59 -25.76 -19.27
CA ARG A 333 2.02 -25.61 -19.46
C ARG A 333 2.52 -24.19 -19.26
N TYR A 334 1.75 -23.17 -19.63
CA TYR A 334 2.23 -21.80 -19.79
C TYR A 334 1.54 -20.75 -18.91
N HIS A 335 0.46 -21.08 -18.20
CA HIS A 335 -0.30 -20.10 -17.44
C HIS A 335 0.50 -19.36 -16.36
N LYS A 336 1.58 -19.93 -15.85
CA LYS A 336 2.42 -19.27 -14.84
C LYS A 336 3.15 -18.05 -15.40
N ASP A 337 3.57 -18.12 -16.67
CA ASP A 337 4.40 -17.11 -17.31
C ASP A 337 3.68 -16.31 -18.39
N TRP A 338 2.41 -16.61 -18.65
CA TRP A 338 1.63 -15.95 -19.70
C TRP A 338 0.32 -15.43 -19.18
N ARG A 339 0.00 -14.15 -19.50
CA ARG A 339 -1.27 -13.51 -19.20
C ARG A 339 -1.83 -12.82 -20.44
N TYR A 340 -3.12 -12.78 -20.56
CA TYR A 340 -3.81 -12.05 -21.62
C TYR A 340 -4.68 -10.93 -21.05
N VAL A 341 -4.50 -9.72 -21.51
CA VAL A 341 -5.32 -8.57 -21.12
C VAL A 341 -6.24 -8.21 -22.28
N ALA A 342 -7.50 -8.59 -22.15
CA ALA A 342 -8.49 -8.45 -23.23
C ALA A 342 -8.67 -7.01 -23.70
N THR A 343 -8.70 -6.05 -22.78
CA THR A 343 -8.82 -4.61 -23.06
C THR A 343 -7.63 -4.08 -23.87
N TRP A 344 -6.43 -4.64 -23.67
CA TRP A 344 -5.25 -4.27 -24.47
C TRP A 344 -5.13 -5.10 -25.74
N GLY A 345 -5.87 -6.20 -25.84
CA GLY A 345 -5.77 -7.16 -26.94
C GLY A 345 -4.40 -7.84 -27.04
N ARG A 346 -3.68 -8.01 -25.92
CA ARG A 346 -2.28 -8.43 -25.91
C ARG A 346 -1.97 -9.49 -24.89
N TRP A 347 -1.04 -10.38 -25.26
CA TRP A 347 -0.37 -11.28 -24.35
C TRP A 347 0.75 -10.54 -23.61
N LEU A 348 0.97 -10.90 -22.34
CA LEU A 348 2.13 -10.54 -21.55
C LEU A 348 2.86 -11.82 -21.16
N VAL A 349 4.18 -11.75 -21.15
CA VAL A 349 5.07 -12.85 -20.77
C VAL A 349 5.99 -12.41 -19.64
N TRP A 350 6.16 -13.27 -18.66
CA TRP A 350 7.13 -13.09 -17.58
C TRP A 350 8.54 -13.36 -18.09
N ASP A 351 9.45 -12.39 -17.97
CA ASP A 351 10.84 -12.49 -18.43
C ASP A 351 11.86 -12.80 -17.32
N GLY A 352 11.37 -13.06 -16.11
CA GLY A 352 12.18 -13.26 -14.91
C GLY A 352 12.19 -12.06 -13.98
N ASN A 353 12.01 -10.86 -14.52
CA ASN A 353 12.06 -9.60 -13.78
C ASN A 353 10.74 -8.83 -13.82
N ARG A 354 10.00 -8.93 -14.92
CA ARG A 354 8.74 -8.22 -15.14
C ARG A 354 7.83 -8.93 -16.13
N TRP A 355 6.61 -8.47 -16.24
CA TRP A 355 5.68 -8.85 -17.27
C TRP A 355 5.86 -7.95 -18.50
N ARG A 356 6.40 -8.50 -19.56
CA ARG A 356 6.65 -7.78 -20.82
C ARG A 356 5.49 -8.03 -21.81
N THR A 357 5.04 -6.97 -22.49
CA THR A 357 4.13 -7.13 -23.63
C THR A 357 4.80 -8.00 -24.70
N GLU A 358 4.09 -9.01 -25.17
CA GLU A 358 4.52 -9.90 -26.21
C GLU A 358 4.10 -9.33 -27.57
N ASP A 359 5.05 -9.10 -28.45
CA ASP A 359 4.88 -8.42 -29.74
C ASP A 359 5.45 -9.22 -30.92
N THR A 360 5.91 -10.46 -30.68
CA THR A 360 6.57 -11.34 -31.67
C THR A 360 5.73 -12.53 -32.11
N LEU A 361 4.47 -12.63 -31.64
CA LEU A 361 3.57 -13.74 -31.85
C LEU A 361 4.07 -15.07 -31.21
N ALA A 362 4.91 -14.99 -30.17
CA ALA A 362 5.45 -16.15 -29.49
C ALA A 362 4.35 -17.01 -28.85
N ALA A 363 3.27 -16.42 -28.33
CA ALA A 363 2.11 -17.15 -27.83
C ALA A 363 1.51 -18.06 -28.91
N THR A 364 1.33 -17.53 -30.12
CA THR A 364 0.80 -18.28 -31.26
C THR A 364 1.77 -19.42 -31.69
N ASP A 365 3.09 -19.17 -31.63
CA ASP A 365 4.06 -20.22 -31.93
C ASP A 365 4.09 -21.34 -30.89
N LEU A 366 4.00 -21.00 -29.60
CA LEU A 366 3.87 -22.02 -28.53
C LEU A 366 2.61 -22.86 -28.72
N ILE A 367 1.48 -22.25 -29.09
CA ILE A 367 0.23 -22.95 -29.39
C ILE A 367 0.40 -23.85 -30.63
N ARG A 368 1.09 -23.38 -31.71
CA ARG A 368 1.43 -24.22 -32.86
C ARG A 368 2.22 -25.46 -32.45
N ASN A 369 3.14 -25.30 -31.50
CA ASN A 369 3.93 -26.43 -31.00
C ASN A 369 3.06 -27.44 -30.23
N VAL A 370 2.08 -26.97 -29.43
CA VAL A 370 1.09 -27.86 -28.80
C VAL A 370 0.27 -28.60 -29.85
N CYS A 371 -0.24 -27.91 -30.87
CA CYS A 371 -1.02 -28.50 -31.96
C CYS A 371 -0.20 -29.51 -32.79
N ARG A 372 1.05 -29.20 -33.12
CA ARG A 372 1.96 -30.09 -33.82
C ARG A 372 2.25 -31.38 -33.02
N HIS A 373 2.49 -31.20 -31.71
CA HIS A 373 2.74 -32.36 -30.84
C HIS A 373 1.51 -33.28 -30.77
N ALA A 374 0.33 -32.72 -30.67
CA ALA A 374 -0.92 -33.46 -30.74
C ALA A 374 -1.12 -34.16 -32.10
N ALA A 375 -0.80 -33.47 -33.20
CA ALA A 375 -0.86 -34.03 -34.55
C ALA A 375 0.04 -35.23 -34.69
N LEU A 376 1.29 -35.16 -34.22
CA LEU A 376 2.23 -36.29 -34.23
C LEU A 376 1.74 -37.52 -33.45
N LYS A 377 1.02 -37.26 -32.33
CA LYS A 377 0.47 -38.36 -31.50
C LYS A 377 -0.82 -38.97 -32.06
N SER A 378 -1.48 -38.34 -33.01
CA SER A 378 -2.82 -38.77 -33.48
C SER A 378 -2.84 -40.11 -34.22
N GLY A 379 -1.75 -40.52 -34.83
CA GLY A 379 -1.68 -41.73 -35.66
C GLY A 379 -2.58 -41.72 -36.92
N ASN A 380 -3.43 -40.68 -37.09
CA ASN A 380 -4.38 -40.53 -38.19
C ASN A 380 -3.99 -39.30 -39.06
N PRO A 381 -3.59 -39.50 -40.34
CA PRO A 381 -3.14 -38.42 -41.21
C PRO A 381 -4.15 -37.27 -41.42
N LYS A 382 -5.45 -37.58 -41.50
CA LYS A 382 -6.53 -36.57 -41.65
C LYS A 382 -6.67 -35.75 -40.40
N LEU A 383 -6.67 -36.36 -39.21
CA LEU A 383 -6.73 -35.69 -37.94
C LEU A 383 -5.45 -34.85 -37.71
N ALA A 384 -4.29 -35.39 -38.02
CA ALA A 384 -3.01 -34.67 -37.93
C ALA A 384 -3.00 -33.40 -38.78
N ALA A 385 -3.47 -33.46 -40.02
CA ALA A 385 -3.59 -32.28 -40.88
C ALA A 385 -4.56 -31.24 -40.34
N LYS A 386 -5.68 -31.67 -39.76
CA LYS A 386 -6.64 -30.75 -39.06
C LYS A 386 -6.00 -30.09 -37.86
N LEU A 387 -5.37 -30.87 -36.95
CA LEU A 387 -4.74 -30.39 -35.73
C LEU A 387 -3.61 -29.38 -36.03
N ALA A 388 -2.83 -29.57 -37.09
CA ALA A 388 -1.77 -28.67 -37.49
C ALA A 388 -2.22 -27.50 -38.36
N SER A 389 -3.54 -27.32 -38.59
CA SER A 389 -4.07 -26.28 -39.45
C SER A 389 -4.02 -24.88 -38.75
N ALA A 390 -3.90 -23.81 -39.52
CA ALA A 390 -3.97 -22.45 -39.02
C ALA A 390 -5.29 -22.14 -38.32
N GLY A 391 -6.42 -22.73 -38.79
CA GLY A 391 -7.73 -22.59 -38.17
C GLY A 391 -7.76 -23.15 -36.75
N THR A 392 -7.23 -24.37 -36.54
CA THR A 392 -7.13 -24.97 -35.22
C THR A 392 -6.22 -24.16 -34.30
N VAL A 393 -5.05 -23.72 -34.76
CA VAL A 393 -4.15 -22.86 -33.94
C VAL A 393 -4.86 -21.58 -33.50
N SER A 394 -5.58 -20.90 -34.42
CA SER A 394 -6.34 -19.67 -34.07
C SER A 394 -7.50 -19.96 -33.14
N GLY A 395 -8.19 -21.09 -33.28
CA GLY A 395 -9.25 -21.54 -32.38
C GLY A 395 -8.72 -21.80 -30.96
N VAL A 396 -7.63 -22.52 -30.84
CA VAL A 396 -6.93 -22.81 -29.57
C VAL A 396 -6.49 -21.52 -28.91
N GLU A 397 -5.88 -20.58 -29.66
CA GLU A 397 -5.46 -19.29 -29.11
C GLU A 397 -6.64 -18.50 -28.54
N ARG A 398 -7.74 -18.44 -29.27
CA ARG A 398 -8.96 -17.75 -28.82
C ARG A 398 -9.54 -18.33 -27.54
N LEU A 399 -9.56 -19.66 -27.41
CA LEU A 399 -10.01 -20.34 -26.19
C LEU A 399 -9.03 -20.12 -25.02
N ALA A 400 -7.72 -20.19 -25.26
CA ALA A 400 -6.70 -19.95 -24.25
C ALA A 400 -6.78 -18.52 -23.67
N ARG A 401 -7.08 -17.49 -24.50
CA ARG A 401 -7.29 -16.11 -24.04
C ARG A 401 -8.43 -15.98 -23.04
N ALA A 402 -9.46 -16.83 -23.14
CA ALA A 402 -10.62 -16.83 -22.27
C ALA A 402 -10.41 -17.59 -20.95
N ASP A 403 -9.38 -18.42 -20.86
CA ASP A 403 -9.05 -19.17 -19.65
C ASP A 403 -8.69 -18.21 -18.50
N ARG A 404 -9.33 -18.41 -17.33
CA ARG A 404 -9.17 -17.53 -16.16
C ARG A 404 -7.74 -17.49 -15.62
N ARG A 405 -6.95 -18.52 -15.85
CA ARG A 405 -5.54 -18.58 -15.47
C ARG A 405 -4.66 -17.67 -16.32
N HIS A 406 -5.08 -17.35 -17.54
CA HIS A 406 -4.41 -16.40 -18.43
C HIS A 406 -5.03 -15.01 -18.38
N ALA A 407 -6.36 -14.92 -18.21
CA ALA A 407 -7.07 -13.66 -18.24
C ALA A 407 -6.66 -12.77 -17.05
N ALA A 408 -6.34 -11.51 -17.34
CA ALA A 408 -6.02 -10.50 -16.35
C ALA A 408 -6.71 -9.17 -16.69
N SER A 409 -7.12 -8.42 -15.68
CA SER A 409 -7.71 -7.08 -15.85
C SER A 409 -6.63 -6.01 -15.98
N THR A 410 -7.01 -4.82 -16.44
CA THR A 410 -6.08 -3.70 -16.59
C THR A 410 -5.61 -3.12 -15.25
N GLU A 411 -6.42 -3.25 -14.23
CA GLU A 411 -6.21 -2.68 -12.89
C GLU A 411 -5.19 -3.47 -12.07
N GLU A 412 -4.92 -4.72 -12.44
CA GLU A 412 -3.97 -5.59 -11.74
C GLU A 412 -2.50 -5.18 -11.96
N TRP A 413 -2.22 -4.38 -13.04
CA TRP A 413 -0.86 -4.10 -13.49
C TRP A 413 -0.33 -2.78 -12.92
N ASP A 414 0.90 -2.82 -12.40
CA ASP A 414 1.62 -1.68 -11.81
C ASP A 414 0.78 -0.96 -10.74
N ALA A 415 -0.08 -1.70 -10.02
CA ALA A 415 -1.05 -1.17 -9.09
C ALA A 415 -0.45 -0.66 -7.77
N GLU A 416 0.67 -1.25 -7.32
CA GLU A 416 1.29 -0.90 -6.04
C GLU A 416 2.22 0.32 -6.17
N PRO A 417 1.82 1.49 -5.62
CA PRO A 417 2.57 2.73 -5.81
C PRO A 417 3.90 2.79 -5.03
N TRP A 418 4.09 1.89 -4.08
CA TRP A 418 5.27 1.87 -3.19
C TRP A 418 6.31 0.83 -3.57
N LEU A 419 6.06 -0.01 -4.55
CA LEU A 419 7.03 -0.96 -5.05
C LEU A 419 7.72 -0.41 -6.30
N LEU A 420 9.05 -0.39 -6.30
CA LEU A 420 9.85 -0.03 -7.46
C LEU A 420 10.58 -1.27 -7.97
N ASN A 421 10.27 -1.70 -9.17
CA ASN A 421 10.96 -2.80 -9.83
C ASN A 421 12.31 -2.32 -10.37
N THR A 422 13.37 -3.02 -10.06
CA THR A 422 14.75 -2.72 -10.44
C THR A 422 15.40 -3.89 -11.16
N THR A 423 16.62 -3.72 -11.66
CA THR A 423 17.35 -4.83 -12.32
C THR A 423 17.76 -5.97 -11.39
N ALA A 424 17.76 -5.75 -10.07
CA ALA A 424 18.21 -6.74 -9.08
C ALA A 424 17.07 -7.32 -8.23
N GLY A 425 15.89 -6.72 -8.28
CA GLY A 425 14.75 -7.11 -7.46
C GLY A 425 13.73 -5.99 -7.35
N VAL A 426 12.80 -6.15 -6.44
CA VAL A 426 11.76 -5.15 -6.12
C VAL A 426 12.14 -4.42 -4.85
N THR A 427 12.24 -3.09 -4.91
CA THR A 427 12.48 -2.24 -3.75
C THR A 427 11.18 -1.75 -3.16
N ASP A 428 10.92 -2.03 -1.90
CA ASP A 428 9.85 -1.40 -1.13
C ASP A 428 10.29 0.02 -0.71
N LEU A 429 9.68 1.02 -1.29
CA LEU A 429 10.00 2.44 -1.05
C LEU A 429 9.57 2.95 0.33
N ARG A 430 8.74 2.20 1.07
CA ARG A 430 8.39 2.55 2.47
C ARG A 430 9.54 2.24 3.41
N SER A 431 10.26 1.17 3.14
CA SER A 431 11.34 0.67 4.01
C SER A 431 12.73 0.79 3.40
N GLY A 432 12.85 0.99 2.10
CA GLY A 432 14.11 0.94 1.35
C GLY A 432 14.67 -0.48 1.18
N ARG A 433 13.93 -1.52 1.56
CA ARG A 433 14.39 -2.92 1.46
C ARG A 433 14.15 -3.50 0.08
N GLU A 434 15.11 -4.30 -0.37
CA GLU A 434 14.99 -5.08 -1.60
C GLU A 434 14.53 -6.51 -1.32
N ARG A 435 13.76 -7.08 -2.24
CA ARG A 435 13.42 -8.50 -2.31
C ARG A 435 13.49 -9.00 -3.73
N ALA A 436 13.50 -10.33 -3.90
CA ALA A 436 13.45 -10.93 -5.23
C ALA A 436 12.18 -10.51 -6.02
N HIS A 437 12.28 -10.58 -7.35
CA HIS A 437 11.13 -10.40 -8.24
C HIS A 437 10.07 -11.47 -7.99
N ASP A 438 8.81 -11.07 -8.04
CA ASP A 438 7.68 -11.99 -7.92
C ASP A 438 6.65 -11.70 -9.03
N ARG A 439 6.18 -12.75 -9.70
CA ARG A 439 5.15 -12.67 -10.74
C ARG A 439 3.84 -12.08 -10.22
N SER A 440 3.52 -12.32 -8.96
CA SER A 440 2.30 -11.83 -8.31
C SER A 440 2.25 -10.32 -8.15
N ASP A 441 3.40 -9.63 -8.19
CA ASP A 441 3.46 -8.16 -8.14
C ASP A 441 2.87 -7.49 -9.39
N ARG A 442 2.65 -8.25 -10.48
CA ARG A 442 2.06 -7.74 -11.73
C ARG A 442 2.75 -6.49 -12.27
N MET A 443 4.07 -6.41 -12.12
CA MET A 443 4.84 -5.26 -12.58
C MET A 443 5.22 -5.40 -14.05
N THR A 444 4.92 -4.37 -14.86
CA THR A 444 5.28 -4.32 -16.29
C THR A 444 6.51 -3.45 -16.54
N LYS A 445 6.92 -2.65 -15.56
CA LYS A 445 7.97 -1.65 -15.65
C LYS A 445 9.19 -2.06 -14.85
N VAL A 446 10.37 -1.59 -15.28
CA VAL A 446 11.64 -1.81 -14.58
C VAL A 446 12.54 -0.58 -14.70
N ALA A 447 13.16 -0.17 -13.60
CA ALA A 447 14.25 0.80 -13.58
C ALA A 447 15.54 0.15 -14.08
N THR A 448 16.43 0.92 -14.70
CA THR A 448 17.68 0.41 -15.30
C THR A 448 18.82 0.24 -14.28
N ALA A 449 18.58 0.61 -13.04
CA ALA A 449 19.55 0.60 -11.94
C ALA A 449 18.99 -0.16 -10.73
N ARG A 450 19.87 -0.48 -9.77
CA ARG A 450 19.52 -0.99 -8.44
C ARG A 450 19.98 -0.01 -7.37
N PRO A 451 19.28 0.14 -6.22
CA PRO A 451 19.61 1.14 -5.21
C PRO A 451 20.81 0.68 -4.34
N ARG A 452 22.03 0.75 -4.87
CA ARG A 452 23.24 0.31 -4.17
C ARG A 452 24.47 1.13 -4.57
N GLY A 453 25.37 1.38 -3.60
CA GLY A 453 26.63 2.09 -3.85
C GLY A 453 26.54 3.58 -3.58
N ASP A 454 27.60 4.33 -3.92
CA ASP A 454 27.69 5.77 -3.77
C ASP A 454 27.72 6.46 -5.15
N CYS A 455 27.52 7.79 -5.16
CA CYS A 455 27.43 8.60 -6.37
C CYS A 455 28.18 9.94 -6.23
N PRO A 456 29.51 9.92 -6.06
CA PRO A 456 30.29 11.13 -5.81
C PRO A 456 30.26 12.12 -6.98
N THR A 457 30.28 11.67 -8.23
CA THR A 457 30.15 12.54 -9.40
C THR A 457 28.79 13.22 -9.46
N TRP A 458 27.72 12.50 -9.10
CA TRP A 458 26.37 13.05 -9.00
C TRP A 458 26.29 14.12 -7.89
N ARG A 459 26.81 13.85 -6.70
CA ARG A 459 26.83 14.84 -5.60
C ARG A 459 27.63 16.08 -5.97
N LYS A 460 28.79 15.92 -6.61
CA LYS A 460 29.57 17.03 -7.15
C LYS A 460 28.79 17.84 -8.19
N PHE A 461 28.14 17.15 -9.13
CA PHE A 461 27.30 17.79 -10.13
C PHE A 461 26.16 18.61 -9.48
N LEU A 462 25.47 18.05 -8.48
CA LEU A 462 24.45 18.78 -7.71
C LEU A 462 25.04 20.03 -7.04
N GLY A 463 26.20 19.94 -6.40
CA GLY A 463 26.90 21.07 -5.83
C GLY A 463 27.19 22.17 -6.87
N GLU A 464 27.64 21.80 -8.06
CA GLU A 464 27.93 22.75 -9.14
C GLU A 464 26.68 23.47 -9.68
N ILE A 465 25.59 22.75 -9.93
CA ILE A 465 24.37 23.35 -10.51
C ILE A 465 23.54 24.13 -9.49
N THR A 466 23.72 23.88 -8.20
CA THR A 466 23.06 24.62 -7.12
C THR A 466 23.95 25.72 -6.51
N GLY A 467 25.19 25.87 -6.97
CA GLY A 467 26.16 26.82 -6.40
C GLY A 467 26.55 26.50 -4.96
N GLY A 468 26.46 25.24 -4.55
CA GLY A 468 26.75 24.78 -3.20
C GLY A 468 25.58 24.94 -2.21
N ASP A 469 24.40 25.35 -2.65
CA ASP A 469 23.21 25.47 -1.80
C ASP A 469 22.76 24.10 -1.28
N GLU A 470 23.14 23.76 -0.06
CA GLU A 470 22.83 22.48 0.58
C GLU A 470 21.34 22.27 0.83
N PRO A 471 20.56 23.24 1.34
CA PRO A 471 19.11 23.15 1.45
C PRO A 471 18.42 22.78 0.11
N LEU A 472 18.86 23.38 -1.00
CA LEU A 472 18.34 23.06 -2.34
C LEU A 472 18.72 21.65 -2.77
N GLN A 473 19.93 21.17 -2.50
CA GLN A 473 20.36 19.80 -2.81
C GLN A 473 19.54 18.76 -2.03
N VAL A 474 19.32 18.99 -0.73
CA VAL A 474 18.48 18.12 0.12
C VAL A 474 17.03 18.12 -0.35
N TYR A 475 16.51 19.27 -0.77
CA TYR A 475 15.18 19.36 -1.36
C TYR A 475 15.08 18.58 -2.67
N LEU A 476 16.04 18.73 -3.59
CA LEU A 476 16.09 17.96 -4.83
C LEU A 476 16.15 16.45 -4.56
N GLN A 477 16.85 16.01 -3.53
CA GLN A 477 16.88 14.61 -3.12
C GLN A 477 15.49 14.10 -2.72
N ARG A 478 14.74 14.87 -1.92
CA ARG A 478 13.35 14.52 -1.54
C ARG A 478 12.41 14.53 -2.75
N VAL A 479 12.54 15.51 -3.63
CA VAL A 479 11.74 15.62 -4.86
C VAL A 479 11.96 14.40 -5.76
N VAL A 480 13.21 14.00 -5.98
CA VAL A 480 13.54 12.81 -6.78
C VAL A 480 13.06 11.54 -6.06
N GLY A 481 13.26 11.46 -4.74
CA GLY A 481 12.77 10.35 -3.93
C GLY A 481 11.25 10.21 -3.99
N TYR A 482 10.51 11.29 -3.88
CA TYR A 482 9.06 11.31 -4.08
C TYR A 482 8.68 10.85 -5.50
N ALA A 483 9.47 11.23 -6.50
CA ALA A 483 9.24 10.83 -7.89
C ALA A 483 9.41 9.32 -8.14
N LEU A 484 10.11 8.57 -7.28
CA LEU A 484 10.19 7.11 -7.36
C LEU A 484 8.84 6.44 -7.07
N THR A 485 7.99 7.05 -6.27
CA THR A 485 6.70 6.48 -5.84
C THR A 485 5.60 6.67 -6.89
N GLY A 486 4.50 5.93 -6.77
CA GLY A 486 3.26 6.21 -7.49
C GLY A 486 2.32 7.19 -6.76
N SER A 487 2.72 7.74 -5.60
CA SER A 487 1.91 8.68 -4.84
C SER A 487 1.85 10.06 -5.50
N THR A 488 0.67 10.70 -5.48
CA THR A 488 0.45 12.08 -5.95
C THR A 488 0.04 13.02 -4.83
N GLN A 489 0.24 12.64 -3.56
CA GLN A 489 -0.26 13.37 -2.38
C GLN A 489 0.25 14.82 -2.25
N GLU A 490 1.43 15.13 -2.77
CA GLU A 490 1.97 16.50 -2.78
C GLU A 490 1.33 17.39 -3.85
N HIS A 491 0.62 16.81 -4.81
CA HIS A 491 0.00 17.50 -5.95
C HIS A 491 0.97 18.38 -6.75
N ALA A 492 2.27 18.13 -6.69
CA ALA A 492 3.33 19.02 -7.13
C ALA A 492 3.63 18.97 -8.65
N VAL A 493 4.01 20.11 -9.19
CA VAL A 493 4.64 20.31 -10.49
C VAL A 493 5.98 20.99 -10.27
N PHE A 494 7.05 20.43 -10.79
CA PHE A 494 8.40 20.95 -10.64
C PHE A 494 8.84 21.65 -11.91
N PHE A 495 9.02 22.97 -11.85
CA PHE A 495 9.48 23.78 -12.97
C PHE A 495 10.94 24.21 -12.74
N LEU A 496 11.86 23.61 -13.49
CA LEU A 496 13.28 23.91 -13.45
C LEU A 496 13.56 25.06 -14.42
N TYR A 497 13.90 26.23 -13.92
CA TYR A 497 14.12 27.40 -14.75
C TYR A 497 15.56 27.94 -14.69
N GLY A 498 15.99 28.58 -15.78
CA GLY A 498 17.31 29.22 -15.88
C GLY A 498 17.75 29.43 -17.32
N THR A 499 18.73 30.28 -17.55
CA THR A 499 19.11 30.87 -18.85
C THR A 499 19.86 29.95 -19.81
N GLY A 500 20.03 28.68 -19.50
CA GLY A 500 20.76 27.71 -20.33
C GLY A 500 22.16 27.39 -19.79
N ALA A 501 22.74 26.28 -20.26
CA ALA A 501 24.04 25.75 -19.80
C ALA A 501 24.19 25.59 -18.26
N ASN A 502 23.13 25.21 -17.58
CA ASN A 502 22.98 25.17 -16.14
C ASN A 502 22.64 23.79 -15.59
N GLY A 503 22.79 22.73 -16.38
CA GLY A 503 22.61 21.35 -15.94
C GLY A 503 21.20 20.78 -15.96
N LYS A 504 20.13 21.59 -16.21
CA LYS A 504 18.71 21.11 -16.20
C LYS A 504 18.50 19.83 -17.03
N SER A 505 18.92 19.85 -18.30
CA SER A 505 18.72 18.71 -19.20
C SER A 505 19.54 17.49 -18.78
N VAL A 506 20.76 17.70 -18.27
CA VAL A 506 21.61 16.61 -17.73
C VAL A 506 20.92 15.98 -16.53
N PHE A 507 20.41 16.79 -15.61
CA PHE A 507 19.66 16.32 -14.43
C PHE A 507 18.46 15.46 -14.83
N LEU A 508 17.57 15.97 -15.68
CA LEU A 508 16.35 15.26 -16.09
C LEU A 508 16.66 14.00 -16.91
N ASN A 509 17.60 14.07 -17.86
CA ASN A 509 17.95 12.94 -18.71
C ASN A 509 18.63 11.81 -17.92
N THR A 510 19.46 12.15 -16.92
CA THR A 510 20.09 11.15 -16.05
C THR A 510 19.03 10.42 -15.23
N LEU A 511 18.09 11.13 -14.61
CA LEU A 511 17.01 10.53 -13.85
C LEU A 511 16.08 9.68 -14.74
N ALA A 512 15.72 10.18 -15.92
CA ALA A 512 14.90 9.43 -16.86
C ALA A 512 15.58 8.13 -17.30
N ALA A 513 16.89 8.17 -17.60
CA ALA A 513 17.64 6.98 -17.96
C ALA A 513 17.74 5.94 -16.82
N ILE A 514 17.86 6.38 -15.56
CA ILE A 514 17.89 5.52 -14.38
C ILE A 514 16.53 4.88 -14.13
N LEU A 515 15.45 5.66 -14.24
CA LEU A 515 14.08 5.21 -14.00
C LEU A 515 13.54 4.31 -15.12
N GLY A 516 14.16 4.31 -16.29
CA GLY A 516 13.82 3.41 -17.40
C GLY A 516 12.34 3.49 -17.77
N ASP A 517 11.62 2.38 -17.67
CA ASP A 517 10.19 2.32 -18.05
C ASP A 517 9.27 3.18 -17.17
N TYR A 518 9.72 3.61 -15.99
CA TYR A 518 8.95 4.51 -15.12
C TYR A 518 9.06 5.98 -15.54
N ALA A 519 9.96 6.30 -16.48
CA ALA A 519 10.13 7.64 -17.03
C ALA A 519 9.52 7.74 -18.41
N THR A 520 8.96 8.91 -18.73
CA THR A 520 8.50 9.24 -20.07
C THR A 520 8.71 10.73 -20.36
N ASN A 521 8.90 11.06 -21.63
CA ASN A 521 8.93 12.45 -22.08
C ASN A 521 7.58 12.78 -22.74
N ALA A 522 6.97 13.88 -22.33
CA ALA A 522 5.71 14.35 -22.89
C ALA A 522 5.94 15.66 -23.66
N PRO A 523 5.26 15.86 -24.80
CA PRO A 523 5.27 17.16 -25.45
C PRO A 523 4.75 18.25 -24.51
N MET A 524 5.42 19.40 -24.44
CA MET A 524 5.01 20.51 -23.57
C MET A 524 3.57 20.95 -23.84
N ASP A 525 3.15 20.88 -25.08
CA ASP A 525 1.78 21.16 -25.52
C ASP A 525 0.69 20.35 -24.76
N THR A 526 1.06 19.18 -24.21
CA THR A 526 0.14 18.39 -23.38
C THR A 526 -0.32 19.16 -22.14
N PHE A 527 0.49 20.09 -21.65
CA PHE A 527 0.29 20.84 -20.44
C PHE A 527 -0.07 22.30 -20.66
N MET A 528 -0.03 22.75 -21.94
CA MET A 528 -0.31 24.13 -22.32
C MET A 528 -1.75 24.34 -22.79
N GLU A 529 -2.22 25.57 -22.69
CA GLU A 529 -3.50 26.01 -23.26
C GLU A 529 -3.42 25.94 -24.80
N THR A 530 -4.36 25.21 -25.42
CA THR A 530 -4.45 25.09 -26.88
C THR A 530 -5.81 25.58 -27.34
N ARG A 531 -5.86 26.20 -28.55
CA ARG A 531 -7.11 26.69 -29.15
C ARG A 531 -8.05 25.56 -29.60
N ASN A 532 -7.50 24.40 -29.93
CA ASN A 532 -8.24 23.22 -30.35
C ASN A 532 -8.10 22.09 -29.35
N GLU A 533 -9.15 21.34 -29.08
CA GLU A 533 -9.09 20.11 -28.31
C GLU A 533 -8.15 19.11 -29.00
N ARG A 534 -7.12 18.68 -28.31
CA ARG A 534 -6.20 17.65 -28.79
C ARG A 534 -6.73 16.27 -28.49
N HIS A 535 -6.32 15.33 -29.32
CA HIS A 535 -6.66 13.92 -29.14
C HIS A 535 -6.06 13.41 -27.81
N PRO A 536 -6.83 12.68 -26.97
CA PRO A 536 -6.38 12.23 -25.66
C PRO A 536 -5.27 11.15 -25.67
N THR A 537 -4.67 10.89 -26.84
CA THR A 537 -3.56 9.94 -27.00
C THR A 537 -2.31 10.36 -26.22
N ASP A 538 -2.05 11.67 -26.10
CA ASP A 538 -0.89 12.19 -25.36
C ASP A 538 -0.95 11.81 -23.88
N LEU A 539 -2.17 11.72 -23.33
CA LEU A 539 -2.40 11.28 -21.93
C LEU A 539 -2.29 9.76 -21.77
N ALA A 540 -2.62 8.99 -22.82
CA ALA A 540 -2.56 7.55 -22.79
C ALA A 540 -1.13 7.02 -22.55
N GLY A 541 -0.12 7.72 -23.09
CA GLY A 541 1.29 7.41 -22.90
C GLY A 541 1.82 7.65 -21.50
N LEU A 542 1.08 8.38 -20.65
CA LEU A 542 1.48 8.68 -19.27
C LEU A 542 1.11 7.58 -18.26
N ARG A 543 0.33 6.59 -18.69
CA ARG A 543 -0.11 5.51 -17.82
C ARG A 543 1.06 4.74 -17.24
N GLY A 544 1.08 4.58 -15.91
CA GLY A 544 2.11 3.84 -15.16
C GLY A 544 3.49 4.53 -15.14
N ALA A 545 3.65 5.71 -15.76
CA ALA A 545 4.84 6.53 -15.55
C ALA A 545 4.84 7.10 -14.13
N ARG A 546 6.03 7.30 -13.57
CA ARG A 546 6.26 7.97 -12.26
C ARG A 546 6.99 9.30 -12.41
N PHE A 547 7.77 9.41 -13.47
CA PHE A 547 8.55 10.58 -13.81
C PHE A 547 8.17 11.02 -15.24
N VAL A 548 7.55 12.18 -15.36
CA VAL A 548 7.20 12.75 -16.67
C VAL A 548 7.99 14.03 -16.85
N SER A 549 8.86 14.05 -17.86
CA SER A 549 9.62 15.25 -18.22
C SER A 549 9.00 15.95 -19.45
N ALA A 550 9.04 17.27 -19.43
CA ALA A 550 8.70 18.11 -20.59
C ALA A 550 9.68 19.27 -20.70
N ILE A 551 9.94 19.73 -21.94
CA ILE A 551 10.86 20.84 -22.20
C ILE A 551 10.08 21.97 -22.85
N GLU A 552 10.11 23.16 -22.23
CA GLU A 552 9.55 24.39 -22.76
C GLU A 552 10.56 25.05 -23.72
N THR A 553 10.12 25.27 -24.95
CA THR A 553 10.98 25.86 -26.00
C THR A 553 10.46 27.20 -26.52
N GLU A 554 9.20 27.57 -26.20
CA GLU A 554 8.53 28.74 -26.77
C GLU A 554 8.15 29.75 -25.70
N GLN A 555 8.42 31.04 -25.94
CA GLN A 555 7.99 32.13 -25.09
C GLN A 555 6.51 32.47 -25.29
N GLY A 556 5.82 32.94 -24.23
CA GLY A 556 4.44 33.45 -24.31
C GLY A 556 3.36 32.35 -24.23
N ARG A 557 3.74 31.11 -24.01
CA ARG A 557 2.78 30.00 -23.76
C ARG A 557 2.12 30.12 -22.40
N ARG A 558 0.93 29.53 -22.24
CA ARG A 558 0.16 29.55 -21.00
C ARG A 558 -0.13 28.15 -20.50
N TRP A 559 -0.13 27.97 -19.19
CA TRP A 559 -0.52 26.72 -18.55
C TRP A 559 -2.01 26.39 -18.79
N ALA A 560 -2.30 25.15 -19.12
CA ALA A 560 -3.67 24.58 -19.06
C ALA A 560 -4.02 24.26 -17.60
N GLU A 561 -4.33 25.26 -16.79
CA GLU A 561 -4.44 25.19 -15.33
C GLU A 561 -5.38 24.06 -14.86
N SER A 562 -6.58 23.96 -15.45
CA SER A 562 -7.54 22.90 -15.10
C SER A 562 -6.96 21.51 -15.37
N LYS A 563 -6.21 21.35 -16.47
CA LYS A 563 -5.58 20.08 -16.85
C LYS A 563 -4.44 19.74 -15.88
N ILE A 564 -3.60 20.72 -15.51
CA ILE A 564 -2.54 20.55 -14.51
C ILE A 564 -3.14 20.08 -13.16
N LYS A 565 -4.23 20.72 -12.72
CA LYS A 565 -4.92 20.36 -11.47
C LYS A 565 -5.41 18.92 -11.50
N ASN A 566 -6.03 18.48 -12.60
CA ASN A 566 -6.53 17.11 -12.77
C ASN A 566 -5.38 16.09 -12.82
N LEU A 567 -4.30 16.41 -13.57
CA LEU A 567 -3.17 15.51 -13.73
C LEU A 567 -2.35 15.30 -12.43
N THR A 568 -2.35 16.28 -11.55
CA THR A 568 -1.62 16.24 -10.27
C THR A 568 -2.52 15.97 -9.07
N GLY A 569 -3.86 16.02 -9.24
CA GLY A 569 -4.83 15.88 -8.16
C GLY A 569 -5.08 14.45 -7.68
N GLY A 570 -4.65 13.46 -8.45
CA GLY A 570 -4.96 12.06 -8.16
C GLY A 570 -6.31 11.58 -8.71
N ASP A 571 -7.02 12.44 -9.46
CA ASP A 571 -8.29 12.09 -10.08
C ASP A 571 -8.10 11.11 -11.25
N LYS A 572 -9.13 10.28 -11.50
CA LYS A 572 -9.12 9.34 -12.62
C LYS A 572 -9.10 10.09 -13.96
N ILE A 573 -8.10 9.82 -14.78
CA ILE A 573 -7.93 10.41 -16.12
C ILE A 573 -8.53 9.47 -17.15
N THR A 574 -9.31 10.02 -18.08
CA THR A 574 -9.83 9.30 -19.25
C THR A 574 -8.92 9.58 -20.45
N ALA A 575 -8.41 8.53 -21.07
CA ALA A 575 -7.53 8.59 -22.24
C ALA A 575 -7.88 7.49 -23.24
N ARG A 576 -7.33 7.58 -24.46
CA ARG A 576 -7.41 6.50 -25.45
C ARG A 576 -6.20 6.52 -26.38
N PHE A 577 -5.76 5.38 -26.84
CA PHE A 577 -4.86 5.30 -27.99
C PHE A 577 -5.65 5.49 -29.30
N MET A 578 -4.95 5.82 -30.38
CA MET A 578 -5.58 5.97 -31.69
C MET A 578 -6.33 4.68 -32.07
N ARG A 579 -7.58 4.81 -32.52
CA ARG A 579 -8.45 3.70 -32.94
C ARG A 579 -8.74 2.67 -31.86
N GLN A 580 -8.62 3.02 -30.58
CA GLN A 580 -9.00 2.19 -29.44
C GLN A 580 -10.07 2.87 -28.61
N ASP A 581 -10.75 2.08 -27.77
CA ASP A 581 -11.75 2.57 -26.81
C ASP A 581 -11.10 3.42 -25.70
N PHE A 582 -11.92 4.23 -25.05
CA PHE A 582 -11.50 5.00 -23.90
C PHE A 582 -11.22 4.08 -22.69
N PHE A 583 -10.16 4.37 -21.99
CA PHE A 583 -9.85 3.76 -20.69
C PHE A 583 -9.56 4.83 -19.64
N GLY A 584 -9.79 4.48 -18.38
CA GLY A 584 -9.45 5.35 -17.27
C GLY A 584 -8.25 4.82 -16.50
N PHE A 585 -7.39 5.71 -15.99
CA PHE A 585 -6.28 5.36 -15.09
C PHE A 585 -6.07 6.45 -14.05
N PHE A 586 -5.49 6.09 -12.93
CA PHE A 586 -5.07 7.05 -11.91
C PHE A 586 -3.62 7.49 -12.20
N PRO A 587 -3.32 8.82 -12.20
CA PRO A 587 -1.97 9.30 -12.40
C PRO A 587 -1.08 8.88 -11.23
N GLN A 588 0.11 8.38 -11.56
CA GLN A 588 1.16 8.02 -10.60
C GLN A 588 2.40 8.89 -10.76
N PHE A 589 2.41 9.76 -11.75
CA PHE A 589 3.59 10.52 -12.15
C PHE A 589 3.70 11.88 -11.45
N LYS A 590 4.92 12.37 -11.40
CA LYS A 590 5.29 13.74 -11.08
C LYS A 590 5.76 14.43 -12.36
N LEU A 591 5.27 15.65 -12.58
CA LEU A 591 5.59 16.44 -13.76
C LEU A 591 6.80 17.32 -13.49
N PHE A 592 7.84 17.12 -14.29
CA PHE A 592 9.06 17.93 -14.33
C PHE A 592 9.14 18.70 -15.62
N VAL A 593 9.16 20.01 -15.54
CA VAL A 593 9.26 20.87 -16.72
C VAL A 593 10.56 21.63 -16.65
N ALA A 594 11.35 21.56 -17.71
CA ALA A 594 12.53 22.40 -17.86
C ALA A 594 12.25 23.50 -18.89
N GLY A 595 12.49 24.76 -18.52
CA GLY A 595 12.28 25.88 -19.39
C GLY A 595 13.28 27.03 -19.13
N ASN A 596 13.48 27.85 -20.17
CA ASN A 596 14.17 29.13 -20.01
C ASN A 596 13.18 30.25 -19.72
N HIS A 597 11.96 30.11 -20.23
CA HIS A 597 10.85 31.02 -20.04
C HIS A 597 9.78 30.38 -19.19
N LYS A 598 9.24 31.13 -18.23
CA LYS A 598 8.16 30.65 -17.40
C LYS A 598 6.83 30.82 -18.14
N PRO A 599 6.01 29.77 -18.30
CA PRO A 599 4.71 29.92 -18.99
C PRO A 599 3.76 30.82 -18.17
N ALA A 600 2.98 31.65 -18.85
CA ALA A 600 2.05 32.56 -18.20
C ALA A 600 0.87 31.82 -17.53
N ILE A 601 0.31 32.41 -16.46
CA ILE A 601 -0.87 31.93 -15.74
C ILE A 601 -2.03 32.92 -15.93
N ARG A 602 -3.21 32.39 -16.24
CA ARG A 602 -4.40 33.23 -16.43
C ARG A 602 -5.17 33.48 -15.13
N ASN A 603 -5.25 32.47 -14.26
CA ASN A 603 -5.95 32.56 -12.99
C ASN A 603 -5.02 32.11 -11.86
N ILE A 604 -4.59 33.06 -11.06
CA ILE A 604 -3.78 32.76 -9.88
C ILE A 604 -4.74 32.39 -8.75
N ASP A 605 -4.85 31.11 -8.48
CA ASP A 605 -5.58 30.60 -7.31
C ASP A 605 -4.66 29.79 -6.39
N GLU A 606 -5.09 29.62 -5.14
CA GLU A 606 -4.32 28.86 -4.14
C GLU A 606 -4.04 27.42 -4.57
N ALA A 607 -4.91 26.84 -5.43
CA ALA A 607 -4.71 25.49 -5.93
C ALA A 607 -3.53 25.39 -6.89
N MET A 608 -3.25 26.43 -7.70
CA MET A 608 -2.04 26.48 -8.55
C MET A 608 -0.81 26.86 -7.73
N LYS A 609 -0.93 27.82 -6.80
CA LYS A 609 0.19 28.27 -5.95
C LYS A 609 0.82 27.11 -5.18
N ARG A 610 0.02 26.28 -4.52
CA ARG A 610 0.52 25.14 -3.72
C ARG A 610 1.09 24.00 -4.56
N ARG A 611 0.80 23.98 -5.88
CA ARG A 611 1.25 22.90 -6.78
C ARG A 611 2.56 23.19 -7.46
N LEU A 612 2.84 24.44 -7.76
CA LEU A 612 3.96 24.82 -8.60
C LEU A 612 5.19 25.11 -7.74
N HIS A 613 6.24 24.36 -7.97
CA HIS A 613 7.55 24.53 -7.34
C HIS A 613 8.53 25.05 -8.40
N LEU A 614 8.87 26.32 -8.35
CA LEU A 614 9.88 26.91 -9.24
C LEU A 614 11.27 26.68 -8.69
N ILE A 615 11.99 25.76 -9.31
CA ILE A 615 13.34 25.35 -8.88
C ILE A 615 14.38 26.14 -9.69
N PRO A 616 15.16 27.03 -9.06
CA PRO A 616 16.13 27.87 -9.74
C PRO A 616 17.40 27.09 -10.13
N PHE A 617 17.69 27.02 -11.42
CA PHE A 617 18.96 26.57 -11.99
C PHE A 617 19.67 27.79 -12.60
N THR A 618 20.08 28.71 -11.74
CA THR A 618 20.59 30.02 -12.14
C THR A 618 22.09 30.04 -12.39
N ILE A 619 22.81 28.99 -12.00
CA ILE A 619 24.25 28.88 -12.15
C ILE A 619 24.58 28.47 -13.59
N THR A 620 25.17 29.36 -14.36
CA THR A 620 25.68 29.05 -15.71
C THR A 620 27.05 28.40 -15.62
N ILE A 621 27.19 27.19 -16.14
CA ILE A 621 28.47 26.46 -16.18
C ILE A 621 29.33 27.06 -17.32
N PRO A 622 30.52 27.64 -16.99
CA PRO A 622 31.43 28.21 -17.98
C PRO A 622 31.86 27.18 -19.05
N PRO A 623 32.05 27.57 -20.30
CA PRO A 623 32.38 26.66 -21.41
C PRO A 623 33.59 25.72 -21.11
N GLU A 624 34.59 26.22 -20.41
CA GLU A 624 35.81 25.49 -20.04
C GLU A 624 35.60 24.42 -18.98
N LYS A 625 34.50 24.51 -18.21
CA LYS A 625 34.11 23.52 -17.17
C LYS A 625 33.08 22.52 -17.68
N ARG A 626 32.60 22.66 -18.92
CA ARG A 626 31.57 21.75 -19.48
C ARG A 626 32.20 20.42 -19.89
N ASP A 627 31.86 19.37 -19.19
CA ASP A 627 32.28 18.00 -19.52
C ASP A 627 31.28 17.39 -20.54
N LYS A 628 31.74 17.14 -21.78
CA LYS A 628 30.92 16.51 -22.86
C LYS A 628 30.51 15.07 -22.50
N ASN A 629 31.27 14.40 -21.61
CA ASN A 629 31.03 13.03 -21.21
C ASN A 629 30.33 12.92 -19.83
N LEU A 630 29.87 14.06 -19.28
CA LEU A 630 29.27 14.09 -17.94
C LEU A 630 28.12 13.10 -17.81
N GLN A 631 27.20 13.05 -18.77
CA GLN A 631 26.06 12.14 -18.74
C GLN A 631 26.50 10.67 -18.66
N GLN A 632 27.52 10.26 -19.41
CA GLN A 632 28.06 8.90 -19.35
C GLN A 632 28.69 8.59 -17.97
N LYS A 633 29.42 9.55 -17.40
CA LYS A 633 30.00 9.43 -16.07
C LYS A 633 28.92 9.29 -14.99
N LEU A 634 27.85 10.07 -15.08
CA LEU A 634 26.71 9.98 -14.18
C LEU A 634 25.99 8.63 -14.32
N LEU A 635 25.79 8.15 -15.55
CA LEU A 635 25.16 6.84 -15.78
C LEU A 635 26.04 5.66 -15.32
N ALA A 636 27.35 5.83 -15.21
CA ALA A 636 28.22 4.84 -14.57
C ALA A 636 27.96 4.71 -13.04
N GLU A 637 27.46 5.78 -12.42
CA GLU A 637 27.05 5.82 -11.01
C GLU A 637 25.55 5.60 -10.80
N ARG A 638 24.81 5.13 -11.82
CA ARG A 638 23.33 5.00 -11.79
C ARG A 638 22.78 4.28 -10.57
N ASP A 639 23.48 3.24 -10.09
CA ASP A 639 23.08 2.45 -8.93
C ASP A 639 23.15 3.31 -7.66
N GLY A 640 24.24 4.04 -7.45
CA GLY A 640 24.41 4.97 -6.35
C GLY A 640 23.44 6.15 -6.42
N ILE A 641 23.12 6.67 -7.62
CA ILE A 641 22.13 7.73 -7.80
C ILE A 641 20.73 7.22 -7.41
N LEU A 642 20.39 5.99 -7.76
CA LEU A 642 19.10 5.41 -7.33
C LEU A 642 19.08 5.17 -5.82
N ALA A 643 20.18 4.75 -5.20
CA ALA A 643 20.30 4.64 -3.74
C ALA A 643 20.09 6.01 -3.06
N TRP A 644 20.74 7.06 -3.56
CA TRP A 644 20.55 8.44 -3.11
C TRP A 644 19.09 8.90 -3.25
N ALA A 645 18.41 8.53 -4.33
CA ALA A 645 17.01 8.83 -4.52
C ALA A 645 16.10 8.08 -3.55
N VAL A 646 16.39 6.81 -3.24
CA VAL A 646 15.66 6.02 -2.22
C VAL A 646 15.83 6.64 -0.82
N GLU A 647 17.02 7.09 -0.46
CA GLU A 647 17.26 7.85 0.78
C GLU A 647 16.38 9.10 0.83
N GLY A 648 16.28 9.83 -0.30
CA GLY A 648 15.41 10.99 -0.45
C GLY A 648 13.92 10.64 -0.27
N CYS A 649 13.49 9.47 -0.76
CA CYS A 649 12.14 8.96 -0.56
C CYS A 649 11.83 8.71 0.92
N LEU A 650 12.76 8.07 1.62
CA LEU A 650 12.62 7.82 3.06
C LEU A 650 12.67 9.12 3.88
N ALA A 651 13.49 10.09 3.47
CA ALA A 651 13.57 11.40 4.10
C ALA A 651 12.26 12.19 3.92
N TRP A 652 11.67 12.19 2.72
CA TRP A 652 10.37 12.79 2.45
C TRP A 652 9.25 12.15 3.30
N GLN A 653 9.20 10.83 3.40
CA GLN A 653 8.20 10.13 4.22
C GLN A 653 8.32 10.48 5.70
N ARG A 654 9.55 10.55 6.24
CA ARG A 654 9.77 10.94 7.65
C ARG A 654 9.33 12.37 7.94
N LEU A 655 9.52 13.28 6.98
CA LEU A 655 9.13 14.68 7.11
C LEU A 655 7.62 14.89 6.84
N GLY A 656 6.99 13.97 6.10
CA GLY A 656 5.57 14.05 5.72
C GLY A 656 5.24 15.12 4.67
N ARG A 657 6.26 15.81 4.12
CA ARG A 657 6.12 16.87 3.12
C ARG A 657 7.43 17.09 2.35
N LEU A 658 7.38 17.74 1.19
CA LEU A 658 8.58 18.07 0.40
C LEU A 658 9.45 19.14 1.04
N ASP A 659 8.87 20.09 1.76
CA ASP A 659 9.54 21.16 2.52
C ASP A 659 10.53 21.96 1.64
N PRO A 660 10.02 22.76 0.67
CA PRO A 660 10.86 23.54 -0.23
C PRO A 660 11.69 24.59 0.52
N PRO A 661 12.97 24.79 0.17
CA PRO A 661 13.83 25.79 0.78
C PRO A 661 13.36 27.20 0.37
N GLN A 662 13.79 28.22 1.13
CA GLN A 662 13.36 29.62 0.94
C GLN A 662 13.56 30.08 -0.50
N GLN A 663 14.66 29.72 -1.14
CA GLN A 663 14.95 30.06 -2.53
C GLN A 663 13.89 29.56 -3.53
N VAL A 664 13.29 28.39 -3.29
CA VAL A 664 12.19 27.83 -4.11
C VAL A 664 10.89 28.56 -3.81
N LEU A 665 10.64 28.88 -2.53
CA LEU A 665 9.47 29.65 -2.11
C LEU A 665 9.50 31.05 -2.71
N ASP A 666 10.60 31.79 -2.57
CA ASP A 666 10.77 33.14 -3.10
C ASP A 666 10.63 33.15 -4.64
N ALA A 667 11.24 32.20 -5.33
CA ALA A 667 11.14 32.08 -6.79
C ALA A 667 9.70 31.83 -7.25
N THR A 668 8.98 31.01 -6.48
CA THR A 668 7.58 30.69 -6.76
C THR A 668 6.67 31.88 -6.49
N GLU A 669 6.86 32.56 -5.37
CA GLU A 669 6.11 33.78 -5.03
C GLU A 669 6.34 34.90 -6.03
N ALA A 670 7.60 35.23 -6.32
CA ALA A 670 7.95 36.24 -7.33
C ALA A 670 7.38 35.94 -8.73
N TYR A 671 7.24 34.68 -9.08
CA TYR A 671 6.58 34.31 -10.33
C TYR A 671 5.08 34.64 -10.30
N PHE A 672 4.38 34.29 -9.23
CA PHE A 672 2.95 34.56 -9.10
C PHE A 672 2.65 36.06 -8.99
N GLU A 673 3.51 36.80 -8.29
CA GLU A 673 3.43 38.27 -8.24
C GLU A 673 3.61 38.90 -9.64
N GLY A 674 4.60 38.41 -10.41
CA GLY A 674 4.84 38.88 -11.78
C GLY A 674 3.70 38.58 -12.75
N GLU A 675 2.97 37.47 -12.56
CA GLU A 675 1.80 37.09 -13.37
C GLU A 675 0.50 37.73 -12.91
N ASP A 676 0.50 38.42 -11.75
CA ASP A 676 -0.68 39.05 -11.18
C ASP A 676 -0.97 40.44 -11.79
N ALA A 677 -1.43 40.45 -13.02
CA ALA A 677 -1.78 41.68 -13.71
C ALA A 677 -2.80 42.53 -12.95
N LEU A 678 -3.81 41.91 -12.31
CA LEU A 678 -4.83 42.65 -11.54
C LEU A 678 -4.24 43.27 -10.26
N GLY A 679 -3.33 42.54 -9.58
CA GLY A 679 -2.60 43.06 -8.41
C GLY A 679 -1.77 44.30 -8.79
N ARG A 680 -0.97 44.18 -9.85
CA ARG A 680 -0.16 45.30 -10.37
C ARG A 680 -1.02 46.50 -10.75
N TRP A 681 -2.14 46.30 -11.42
CA TRP A 681 -3.08 47.39 -11.70
C TRP A 681 -3.66 48.04 -10.43
N LEU A 682 -4.04 47.20 -9.44
CA LEU A 682 -4.52 47.70 -8.15
C LEU A 682 -3.46 48.59 -7.46
N ASP A 683 -2.20 48.10 -7.44
CA ASP A 683 -1.09 48.83 -6.82
C ASP A 683 -0.71 50.09 -7.56
N GLU A 684 -0.70 50.08 -8.89
CA GLU A 684 -0.31 51.23 -9.72
C GLU A 684 -1.42 52.27 -9.86
N ARG A 685 -2.67 51.83 -10.05
CA ARG A 685 -3.79 52.67 -10.48
C ARG A 685 -4.85 52.89 -9.42
N CYS A 686 -4.87 52.09 -8.36
CA CYS A 686 -5.94 52.17 -7.35
C CYS A 686 -5.44 52.52 -5.96
N VAL A 687 -6.37 53.04 -5.16
CA VAL A 687 -6.24 53.21 -3.71
C VAL A 687 -7.18 52.22 -3.05
N LEU A 688 -6.65 51.37 -2.18
CA LEU A 688 -7.43 50.46 -1.34
C LEU A 688 -7.72 51.12 0.00
N ALA A 689 -8.96 51.57 0.21
CA ALA A 689 -9.39 52.19 1.44
C ALA A 689 -10.85 51.84 1.73
N SER A 690 -11.21 51.57 2.97
CA SER A 690 -12.55 51.11 3.38
C SER A 690 -13.69 52.13 3.01
N ASN A 691 -13.35 53.38 2.86
CA ASN A 691 -14.27 54.45 2.45
C ASN A 691 -14.28 54.69 0.93
N ALA A 692 -13.35 54.13 0.17
CA ALA A 692 -13.29 54.27 -1.28
C ALA A 692 -14.48 53.60 -1.94
N LYS A 693 -15.03 54.20 -2.98
CA LYS A 693 -16.13 53.68 -3.80
C LYS A 693 -15.92 54.08 -5.24
N SER A 694 -16.05 53.12 -6.16
CA SER A 694 -15.98 53.36 -7.61
C SER A 694 -17.02 52.58 -8.34
N LEU A 695 -17.49 53.10 -9.48
CA LEU A 695 -18.40 52.38 -10.36
C LEU A 695 -17.62 51.24 -11.06
N THR A 696 -18.31 50.14 -11.31
CA THR A 696 -17.72 48.98 -12.06
C THR A 696 -17.29 49.40 -13.45
N SER A 697 -18.03 50.29 -14.11
CA SER A 697 -17.70 50.83 -15.44
C SER A 697 -16.36 51.55 -15.45
N ASP A 698 -16.12 52.38 -14.45
CA ASP A 698 -14.94 53.26 -14.40
C ASP A 698 -13.68 52.43 -14.08
N LEU A 699 -13.79 51.53 -13.10
CA LEU A 699 -12.72 50.59 -12.78
C LEU A 699 -12.39 49.69 -13.97
N PHE A 700 -13.39 49.20 -14.72
CA PHE A 700 -13.18 48.35 -15.87
C PHE A 700 -12.61 49.14 -17.07
N ALA A 701 -12.98 50.37 -17.26
CA ALA A 701 -12.42 51.23 -18.31
C ALA A 701 -10.93 51.51 -18.08
N ASP A 702 -10.55 51.86 -16.84
CA ASP A 702 -9.14 52.06 -16.47
C ASP A 702 -8.34 50.78 -16.54
N TRP A 703 -8.90 49.66 -16.03
CA TRP A 703 -8.29 48.33 -16.19
C TRP A 703 -8.02 47.98 -17.64
N LYS A 704 -9.01 48.22 -18.51
CA LYS A 704 -8.87 47.93 -19.94
C LYS A 704 -7.74 48.75 -20.56
N GLN A 705 -7.68 50.05 -20.27
CA GLN A 705 -6.64 50.92 -20.79
C GLN A 705 -5.25 50.51 -20.30
N TRP A 706 -5.13 50.19 -19.01
CA TRP A 706 -3.86 49.75 -18.43
C TRP A 706 -3.43 48.38 -18.97
N ALA A 707 -4.36 47.43 -19.03
CA ALA A 707 -4.07 46.08 -19.54
C ALA A 707 -3.69 46.07 -21.00
N ASP A 708 -4.38 46.84 -21.87
CA ASP A 708 -4.02 47.01 -23.27
C ASP A 708 -2.61 47.60 -23.44
N ALA A 709 -2.26 48.62 -22.63
CA ALA A 709 -0.93 49.24 -22.63
C ALA A 709 0.16 48.30 -22.07
N ALA A 710 -0.15 47.45 -21.11
CA ALA A 710 0.77 46.49 -20.54
C ALA A 710 0.86 45.16 -21.33
N GLY A 711 0.07 45.01 -22.42
CA GLY A 711 0.02 43.73 -23.19
C GLY A 711 -0.71 42.61 -22.48
N GLU A 712 -1.54 42.95 -21.48
CA GLU A 712 -2.24 41.95 -20.64
C GLU A 712 -3.64 41.64 -21.19
N PHE A 713 -4.19 40.50 -20.74
CA PHE A 713 -5.50 40.06 -21.16
C PHE A 713 -6.62 40.80 -20.40
N VAL A 714 -7.34 41.65 -21.09
CA VAL A 714 -8.42 42.48 -20.51
C VAL A 714 -9.58 41.63 -19.95
N GLY A 715 -10.04 40.63 -20.68
CA GLY A 715 -11.18 39.82 -20.31
C GLY A 715 -12.55 40.54 -20.41
N SER A 716 -13.61 39.94 -19.87
CA SER A 716 -14.93 40.55 -19.80
C SER A 716 -15.10 41.31 -18.48
N GLN A 717 -15.99 42.34 -18.46
CA GLN A 717 -16.32 43.11 -17.25
C GLN A 717 -16.88 42.18 -16.12
N LYS A 718 -17.58 41.10 -16.49
CA LYS A 718 -18.05 40.11 -15.50
C LYS A 718 -16.86 39.41 -14.83
N ARG A 719 -15.90 38.92 -15.63
CA ARG A 719 -14.69 38.29 -15.11
C ARG A 719 -13.87 39.23 -14.24
N PHE A 720 -13.65 40.45 -14.68
CA PHE A 720 -12.98 41.49 -13.88
C PHE A 720 -13.67 41.71 -12.53
N SER A 721 -15.00 41.80 -12.54
CA SER A 721 -15.80 41.94 -11.31
C SER A 721 -15.65 40.73 -10.36
N ASP A 722 -15.62 39.51 -10.91
CA ASP A 722 -15.48 38.28 -10.12
C ASP A 722 -14.05 38.18 -9.53
N LEU A 723 -13.03 38.61 -10.26
CA LEU A 723 -11.66 38.73 -9.76
C LEU A 723 -11.49 39.73 -8.62
N LEU A 724 -12.13 40.90 -8.70
CA LEU A 724 -12.13 41.87 -7.59
C LEU A 724 -12.79 41.29 -6.33
N VAL A 725 -13.91 40.60 -6.50
CA VAL A 725 -14.59 39.92 -5.36
C VAL A 725 -13.71 38.86 -4.74
N SER A 726 -13.01 38.04 -5.53
CA SER A 726 -12.11 37.03 -5.00
C SER A 726 -10.95 37.60 -4.18
N ARG A 727 -10.64 38.87 -4.32
CA ARG A 727 -9.65 39.62 -3.54
C ARG A 727 -10.24 40.38 -2.34
N GLY A 728 -11.48 40.08 -2.01
CA GLY A 728 -12.13 40.71 -0.85
C GLY A 728 -12.70 42.08 -1.10
N VAL A 729 -12.76 42.58 -2.36
CA VAL A 729 -13.41 43.85 -2.68
C VAL A 729 -14.92 43.64 -2.73
N GLU A 730 -15.67 44.41 -1.95
CA GLU A 730 -17.10 44.25 -1.77
C GLU A 730 -17.90 44.89 -2.91
N LYS A 731 -18.90 44.15 -3.44
CA LYS A 731 -19.86 44.70 -4.39
C LYS A 731 -20.75 45.77 -3.69
N TRP A 732 -20.97 46.86 -4.36
CA TRP A 732 -21.81 47.98 -3.86
C TRP A 732 -22.81 48.43 -4.95
N ARG A 733 -23.95 48.95 -4.52
CA ARG A 733 -24.95 49.53 -5.42
C ARG A 733 -25.40 50.84 -4.82
N ASN A 734 -25.47 51.89 -5.66
CA ASN A 734 -25.97 53.18 -5.22
C ASN A 734 -27.50 53.22 -5.22
N VAL A 735 -28.07 54.32 -4.68
CA VAL A 735 -29.53 54.57 -4.52
C VAL A 735 -30.27 54.59 -5.87
N ILE A 736 -29.57 54.95 -6.97
CA ILE A 736 -30.12 55.02 -8.34
C ILE A 736 -29.85 53.74 -9.15
N GLY A 737 -29.35 52.69 -8.50
CA GLY A 737 -29.20 51.37 -9.10
C GLY A 737 -27.89 51.08 -9.82
N LEU A 738 -26.93 52.01 -9.88
CA LEU A 738 -25.62 51.82 -10.47
C LEU A 738 -24.79 50.83 -9.62
N ARG A 739 -24.08 49.92 -10.30
CA ARG A 739 -23.23 48.89 -9.67
C ARG A 739 -21.80 49.39 -9.55
N GLY A 740 -21.15 49.10 -8.45
CA GLY A 740 -19.78 49.46 -8.17
C GLY A 740 -19.13 48.55 -7.14
N PHE A 741 -17.98 48.94 -6.67
CA PHE A 741 -17.20 48.30 -5.65
C PHE A 741 -16.89 49.26 -4.51
N ARG A 742 -16.89 48.75 -3.28
CA ARG A 742 -16.44 49.42 -2.05
C ARG A 742 -15.10 48.84 -1.62
N GLY A 743 -14.23 49.68 -1.09
CA GLY A 743 -12.87 49.29 -0.68
C GLY A 743 -11.80 49.56 -1.75
N VAL A 744 -12.20 50.02 -2.95
CA VAL A 744 -11.29 50.34 -4.05
C VAL A 744 -11.71 51.66 -4.74
N GLY A 745 -10.73 52.50 -5.04
CA GLY A 745 -10.88 53.74 -5.78
C GLY A 745 -9.73 53.94 -6.76
N LEU A 746 -9.98 54.61 -7.90
CA LEU A 746 -8.90 55.01 -8.80
C LEU A 746 -8.07 56.13 -8.16
N LYS A 747 -6.74 56.07 -8.32
CA LYS A 747 -5.85 57.17 -7.98
C LYS A 747 -6.19 58.35 -8.89
N ALA A 748 -6.27 59.56 -8.33
CA ALA A 748 -6.46 60.77 -9.12
C ALA A 748 -5.29 60.89 -10.13
N SER A 749 -5.59 60.92 -11.42
CA SER A 749 -4.60 61.21 -12.44
C SER A 749 -3.95 62.54 -12.15
N ASN A 750 -2.62 62.55 -12.05
CA ASN A 750 -1.86 63.79 -11.88
C ASN A 750 -2.18 64.74 -13.07
N PRO A 751 -2.61 66.02 -12.87
CA PRO A 751 -3.09 66.87 -13.93
C PRO A 751 -1.99 67.42 -14.85
N ALA A 752 -0.78 66.83 -14.85
CA ALA A 752 0.37 67.31 -15.65
C ALA A 752 0.37 66.91 -17.16
N HIS A 753 -0.68 66.25 -17.66
CA HIS A 753 -0.81 65.91 -19.10
C HIS A 753 -2.22 66.20 -19.65
N GLN A 754 -2.81 67.33 -19.31
CA GLN A 754 -3.85 67.91 -20.14
C GLN A 754 -3.17 68.83 -21.19
N PRO A 755 -3.36 68.60 -22.50
CA PRO A 755 -2.98 69.61 -23.50
C PRO A 755 -3.82 70.88 -23.23
N PRO A 756 -3.26 72.10 -23.46
CA PRO A 756 -3.96 73.31 -23.15
C PRO A 756 -5.26 73.40 -23.99
N PHE A 757 -6.38 73.61 -23.33
CA PHE A 757 -7.63 74.01 -23.96
C PHE A 757 -7.34 75.30 -24.76
N ILE A 758 -7.43 75.21 -26.06
CA ILE A 758 -7.53 76.41 -26.92
C ILE A 758 -9.04 76.64 -27.06
N ASP A 759 -9.54 77.68 -26.40
CA ASP A 759 -10.88 78.24 -26.61
C ASP A 759 -10.93 78.84 -28.01
N PRO A 760 -12.11 78.80 -28.70
CA PRO A 760 -12.28 79.24 -30.09
C PRO A 760 -12.25 80.78 -30.22
#